data_d411580c15ec46dfd331d9c0642d6f4e
#
_entry.id   d411580c15ec46dfd331d9c0642d6f4e
#
_cell.length_a   1.000
_cell.length_b   1.000
_cell.length_c   1.000
_cell.angle_alpha   90.00
_cell.angle_beta   90.00
_cell.angle_gamma   90.00
#
_symmetry.space_group_name_H-M   'P 1'
#
loop_
_entity.id
_entity.type
_entity.pdbx_description
1 polymer ?
#
loop_
_entity_poly.entity_id
_entity_poly.type
_entity_poly.pdbx_seq_one_letter_code
_entity_poly.pdbx_strand_id
1 'polypeptide(L)'
;QLFRRRTQTGCRRTDNIAGGFRVEKGIPEAELSAVAASEFRIYRTFASMDFKLVSEYKPTGGQPEAIAQLVDSIRRGSKHNTLLGVTGSGKTFTAANVIAQINKPTLVLSHNKTLAAQLYGEFKNFFPENAVEYFVSYYDYYQPEAYLPATDTFIEKDLSINDEIEKMRLQTCATLLSGRRDVIVVSSVSCLYGSGNPEDFHATAVSFKVGDIVSYKQFLYKLVEALYTRTERDLLPATFRVNGDTVDIMAAFGEFGSQCYRVMFYDNEIEAIWIVDPATGARIQTIDTLTIYPARLFVTTKERINAAVQQIYLDLGKQIEFFEREGRMMEAQRIKQRVEYDLEMIKELGYCPGIENYSRYLDGRAAGTRPFCLLDYFPKDYLLLIDESHVTLPQVHGMFGGGRARKENLVEYGFRLPAAKDNRPLRFEEFEQMMGTTVYISATPADYELMKSEGVVVEQLIRPTGLVDPPLEVRVTENQIDDLLEEIDKRVRVEDKVLITTITKRMAEELSKYFDRIGVRNRYIHSDIDTLERIQILEDLRAGMFDVLIGVNLLREGLDLPEVGLVAILDADKEGFLRNVRSITQIAGRAARHANGNVILYADHCTDSMRYAIVESNRRREKQVRYNLEHEMLPRQAQRSGTGQSTLLASQGEKIQEATPAFYLPAEDRYMQAADVQGTYVAGENLDTLIAKAKEDMERAAKSLDFLAAAKYRDRMYELQKLREENRNR
;
A
#
# COMPACT_ATOMS: atom_id res chain seq x y z
N GLN A 1 -2.12 36.15 -30.16
CA GLN A 1 -1.64 36.55 -31.53
C GLN A 1 -0.64 35.56 -32.17
N LEU A 2 -0.34 34.41 -31.58
CA LEU A 2 0.60 33.42 -32.13
C LEU A 2 -0.06 32.08 -32.57
N PHE A 3 -1.40 32.04 -32.60
CA PHE A 3 -2.16 30.84 -33.02
C PHE A 3 -2.98 31.04 -34.32
N ARG A 4 -2.69 32.11 -35.10
CA ARG A 4 -3.40 32.43 -36.34
C ARG A 4 -2.54 32.40 -37.62
N ARG A 5 -1.47 31.61 -37.67
CA ARG A 5 -0.69 31.42 -38.90
C ARG A 5 -0.16 30.00 -39.02
N ARG A 6 -1.03 29.06 -39.38
CA ARG A 6 -0.63 27.79 -40.05
C ARG A 6 -1.87 27.04 -40.59
N THR A 7 -2.60 27.68 -41.47
CA THR A 7 -3.52 26.98 -42.40
C THR A 7 -3.48 27.72 -43.70
N GLN A 8 -2.43 27.55 -44.47
CA GLN A 8 -2.38 27.74 -45.93
C GLN A 8 -0.98 27.36 -46.40
N THR A 9 -0.91 26.23 -47.04
CA THR A 9 0.01 25.75 -48.08
C THR A 9 0.04 24.23 -47.93
N GLY A 10 -0.40 23.42 -48.80
CA GLY A 10 -0.32 23.41 -50.22
C GLY A 10 -0.28 21.95 -50.61
N CYS A 11 -1.40 21.41 -51.14
CA CYS A 11 -1.51 20.10 -51.76
C CYS A 11 -0.69 20.06 -53.05
N ARG A 12 0.23 19.12 -53.21
CA ARG A 12 0.67 18.60 -54.53
C ARG A 12 1.08 17.13 -54.43
N ARG A 13 0.22 16.31 -55.01
CA ARG A 13 0.39 15.11 -55.84
C ARG A 13 1.67 14.25 -55.70
N THR A 14 1.47 12.97 -55.46
CA THR A 14 1.99 11.93 -56.35
C THR A 14 1.01 10.75 -56.41
N ASP A 15 0.86 10.24 -57.62
CA ASP A 15 -0.14 9.28 -58.11
C ASP A 15 0.22 7.80 -57.79
N ASN A 16 -0.87 6.98 -57.84
CA ASN A 16 -0.96 5.60 -58.23
C ASN A 16 -0.39 4.47 -57.36
N ILE A 17 -1.29 3.65 -56.80
CA ILE A 17 -1.49 2.27 -57.29
C ILE A 17 -2.91 1.81 -56.86
N ALA A 18 -3.60 1.20 -57.79
CA ALA A 18 -5.00 0.75 -57.74
C ALA A 18 -5.21 -0.50 -56.87
N GLY A 19 -6.32 -0.54 -56.16
CA GLY A 19 -6.87 -1.73 -55.54
C GLY A 19 -8.22 -1.39 -54.91
N GLY A 20 -9.31 -1.60 -55.67
CA GLY A 20 -10.64 -1.12 -55.31
C GLY A 20 -11.26 -1.80 -54.09
N PHE A 21 -11.73 -0.97 -53.18
CA PHE A 21 -12.86 -1.27 -52.31
C PHE A 21 -13.78 -0.05 -52.33
N ARG A 22 -15.04 -0.28 -52.71
CA ARG A 22 -16.11 0.70 -52.65
C ARG A 22 -16.37 1.05 -51.20
N VAL A 23 -16.14 2.30 -50.83
CA VAL A 23 -16.63 2.88 -49.58
C VAL A 23 -17.99 3.51 -49.90
N GLU A 24 -19.04 2.98 -49.28
CA GLU A 24 -20.35 3.62 -49.27
C GLU A 24 -20.30 4.89 -48.39
N LYS A 25 -21.02 5.86 -48.90
CA LYS A 25 -21.34 7.21 -48.47
C LYS A 25 -21.06 7.58 -47.01
N GLY A 26 -20.31 8.66 -46.92
CA GLY A 26 -19.91 9.31 -45.68
C GLY A 26 -21.06 9.79 -44.81
N ILE A 27 -20.82 9.65 -43.51
CA ILE A 27 -21.57 10.31 -42.44
C ILE A 27 -21.30 11.84 -42.57
N PRO A 28 -22.33 12.71 -42.50
CA PRO A 28 -22.15 14.15 -42.63
C PRO A 28 -21.22 14.71 -41.49
N GLU A 29 -20.30 15.57 -41.84
CA GLU A 29 -19.36 16.28 -40.88
C GLU A 29 -20.09 16.96 -39.70
N ALA A 30 -21.39 17.25 -39.86
CA ALA A 30 -22.20 17.82 -38.78
C ALA A 30 -22.53 16.81 -37.67
N GLU A 31 -22.64 15.51 -37.94
CA GLU A 31 -22.86 14.47 -36.92
C GLU A 31 -21.59 14.12 -36.18
N LEU A 32 -20.43 14.09 -36.82
CA LEU A 32 -19.13 13.94 -36.16
C LEU A 32 -18.84 15.10 -35.24
N SER A 33 -19.27 16.33 -35.58
CA SER A 33 -19.08 17.51 -34.72
C SER A 33 -20.06 17.50 -33.54
N ALA A 34 -21.25 16.93 -33.69
CA ALA A 34 -22.23 16.82 -32.59
C ALA A 34 -21.86 15.76 -31.55
N VAL A 35 -21.33 14.60 -32.00
CA VAL A 35 -20.84 13.54 -31.10
C VAL A 35 -19.59 14.00 -30.37
N ALA A 36 -18.63 14.61 -31.07
CA ALA A 36 -17.43 15.19 -30.44
C ALA A 36 -17.80 16.36 -29.49
N ALA A 37 -18.82 17.17 -29.82
CA ALA A 37 -19.27 18.25 -28.95
C ALA A 37 -20.07 17.75 -27.73
N SER A 38 -20.78 16.64 -27.84
CA SER A 38 -21.50 16.02 -26.70
C SER A 38 -20.53 15.30 -25.76
N GLU A 39 -19.55 14.58 -26.28
CA GLU A 39 -18.45 14.02 -25.48
C GLU A 39 -17.64 15.12 -24.80
N PHE A 40 -17.31 16.19 -25.51
CA PHE A 40 -16.62 17.37 -24.94
C PHE A 40 -17.44 18.11 -23.86
N ARG A 41 -18.77 18.04 -23.91
CA ARG A 41 -19.65 18.65 -22.91
C ARG A 41 -19.74 17.83 -21.62
N ILE A 42 -19.75 16.49 -21.72
CA ILE A 42 -19.72 15.60 -20.54
C ILE A 42 -18.36 15.69 -19.86
N TYR A 43 -17.26 15.66 -20.61
CA TYR A 43 -15.91 15.92 -20.10
C TYR A 43 -15.77 17.32 -19.45
N ARG A 44 -16.48 18.32 -19.93
CA ARG A 44 -16.45 19.68 -19.37
C ARG A 44 -17.18 19.80 -18.03
N THR A 45 -18.17 18.98 -17.74
CA THR A 45 -18.94 19.04 -16.48
C THR A 45 -18.16 18.39 -15.34
N PHE A 46 -17.35 17.35 -15.59
CA PHE A 46 -16.47 16.73 -14.61
C PHE A 46 -15.06 17.37 -14.56
N ALA A 47 -14.59 17.97 -15.64
CA ALA A 47 -13.26 18.58 -15.73
C ALA A 47 -13.10 19.91 -14.94
N SER A 48 -14.15 20.40 -14.27
CA SER A 48 -14.15 21.69 -13.57
C SER A 48 -14.43 21.60 -12.06
N MET A 49 -14.41 20.40 -11.47
CA MET A 49 -14.51 20.30 -10.03
C MET A 49 -13.13 20.57 -9.40
N ASP A 50 -13.04 21.70 -8.70
CA ASP A 50 -11.87 22.05 -7.91
C ASP A 50 -11.92 21.35 -6.56
N PHE A 51 -10.75 21.10 -5.97
CA PHE A 51 -10.68 20.62 -4.60
C PHE A 51 -11.23 21.67 -3.64
N LYS A 52 -12.21 21.27 -2.82
CA LYS A 52 -12.83 22.08 -1.79
C LYS A 52 -12.42 21.60 -0.42
N LEU A 53 -11.42 22.26 0.15
CA LEU A 53 -10.97 21.98 1.50
C LEU A 53 -12.01 22.48 2.52
N VAL A 54 -12.51 21.58 3.33
CA VAL A 54 -13.41 21.87 4.46
C VAL A 54 -12.67 21.57 5.76
N SER A 55 -12.50 22.57 6.62
CA SER A 55 -11.84 22.40 7.90
C SER A 55 -12.23 23.50 8.87
N GLU A 56 -12.42 23.13 10.14
CA GLU A 56 -12.58 24.08 11.25
C GLU A 56 -11.23 24.75 11.60
N TYR A 57 -10.11 24.15 11.19
CA TYR A 57 -8.76 24.63 11.46
C TYR A 57 -8.29 25.58 10.37
N LYS A 58 -7.52 26.60 10.78
CA LYS A 58 -6.76 27.46 9.87
C LYS A 58 -5.26 27.11 9.97
N PRO A 59 -4.48 27.25 8.89
CA PRO A 59 -3.05 27.06 8.94
C PRO A 59 -2.41 27.96 10.02
N THR A 60 -1.68 27.37 10.95
CA THR A 60 -1.02 28.06 12.08
C THR A 60 0.39 27.49 12.30
N GLY A 61 1.18 28.13 13.15
CA GLY A 61 2.55 27.72 13.40
C GLY A 61 3.42 27.83 12.16
N GLY A 62 4.15 26.77 11.81
CA GLY A 62 4.98 26.69 10.60
C GLY A 62 4.20 26.33 9.31
N GLN A 63 2.89 26.08 9.41
CA GLN A 63 2.11 25.60 8.26
C GLN A 63 1.94 26.66 7.16
N PRO A 64 1.58 27.95 7.44
CA PRO A 64 1.39 28.93 6.40
C PRO A 64 2.60 29.12 5.51
N GLU A 65 3.79 29.20 6.11
CA GLU A 65 5.05 29.34 5.39
C GLU A 65 5.38 28.09 4.58
N ALA A 66 5.25 26.89 5.18
CA ALA A 66 5.50 25.64 4.50
C ALA A 66 4.57 25.42 3.30
N ILE A 67 3.26 25.73 3.42
CA ILE A 67 2.29 25.68 2.34
C ILE A 67 2.71 26.64 1.22
N ALA A 68 3.01 27.90 1.54
CA ALA A 68 3.40 28.89 0.55
C ALA A 68 4.67 28.50 -0.20
N GLN A 69 5.71 28.04 0.50
CA GLN A 69 6.97 27.59 -0.11
C GLN A 69 6.77 26.37 -1.03
N LEU A 70 6.01 25.35 -0.60
CA LEU A 70 5.72 24.16 -1.42
C LEU A 70 4.93 24.53 -2.69
N VAL A 71 3.85 25.30 -2.52
CA VAL A 71 3.00 25.70 -3.64
C VAL A 71 3.77 26.55 -4.66
N ASP A 72 4.58 27.50 -4.19
CA ASP A 72 5.42 28.33 -5.04
C ASP A 72 6.49 27.50 -5.78
N SER A 73 7.18 26.58 -5.08
CA SER A 73 8.15 25.68 -5.67
C SER A 73 7.52 24.81 -6.77
N ILE A 74 6.36 24.21 -6.51
CA ILE A 74 5.63 23.38 -7.47
C ILE A 74 5.17 24.22 -8.68
N ARG A 75 4.65 25.42 -8.45
CA ARG A 75 4.22 26.34 -9.54
C ARG A 75 5.37 26.83 -10.41
N ARG A 76 6.57 26.95 -9.85
CA ARG A 76 7.81 27.22 -10.61
C ARG A 76 8.31 26.02 -11.41
N GLY A 77 7.68 24.85 -11.27
CA GLY A 77 8.02 23.66 -12.06
C GLY A 77 9.00 22.72 -11.36
N SER A 78 9.29 22.89 -10.06
CA SER A 78 10.08 21.90 -9.32
C SER A 78 9.38 20.55 -9.30
N LYS A 79 10.08 19.52 -9.78
CA LYS A 79 9.56 18.16 -9.84
C LYS A 79 9.60 17.47 -8.47
N HIS A 80 10.61 17.77 -7.66
CA HIS A 80 10.86 17.13 -6.38
C HIS A 80 10.95 18.15 -5.25
N ASN A 81 10.16 17.99 -4.22
CA ASN A 81 10.07 18.90 -3.08
C ASN A 81 10.13 18.08 -1.79
N THR A 82 10.84 18.56 -0.76
CA THR A 82 10.94 17.87 0.52
C THR A 82 10.34 18.71 1.61
N LEU A 83 9.35 18.15 2.34
CA LEU A 83 8.77 18.71 3.55
C LEU A 83 9.35 18.00 4.78
N LEU A 84 10.19 18.70 5.53
CA LEU A 84 10.64 18.26 6.85
C LEU A 84 9.63 18.73 7.89
N GLY A 85 8.72 17.84 8.28
CA GLY A 85 7.69 18.15 9.26
C GLY A 85 7.82 17.29 10.51
N VAL A 86 8.03 17.94 11.68
CA VAL A 86 8.12 17.23 12.96
C VAL A 86 6.80 16.54 13.32
N THR A 87 6.87 15.54 14.19
CA THR A 87 5.68 14.86 14.71
C THR A 87 4.76 15.87 15.41
N GLY A 88 3.45 15.84 15.09
CA GLY A 88 2.47 16.76 15.66
C GLY A 88 2.46 18.18 15.05
N SER A 89 3.19 18.44 13.97
CA SER A 89 3.13 19.73 13.27
C SER A 89 1.93 19.88 12.32
N GLY A 90 1.14 18.81 12.10
CA GLY A 90 -0.01 18.81 11.21
C GLY A 90 0.37 18.65 9.73
N LYS A 91 1.33 17.77 9.41
CA LYS A 91 1.78 17.47 8.04
C LYS A 91 0.64 17.17 7.07
N THR A 92 -0.34 16.35 7.50
CA THR A 92 -1.52 15.98 6.67
C THR A 92 -2.36 17.19 6.31
N PHE A 93 -2.57 18.11 7.25
CA PHE A 93 -3.30 19.35 6.98
C PHE A 93 -2.54 20.28 6.03
N THR A 94 -1.20 20.36 6.16
CA THR A 94 -0.35 21.08 5.20
C THR A 94 -0.47 20.45 3.80
N ALA A 95 -0.41 19.11 3.71
CA ALA A 95 -0.59 18.39 2.46
C ALA A 95 -1.97 18.65 1.83
N ALA A 96 -3.05 18.65 2.62
CA ALA A 96 -4.40 18.97 2.17
C ALA A 96 -4.48 20.39 1.59
N ASN A 97 -3.86 21.38 2.24
CA ASN A 97 -3.79 22.75 1.72
C ASN A 97 -2.98 22.86 0.42
N VAL A 98 -1.90 22.10 0.28
CA VAL A 98 -1.13 22.03 -0.96
C VAL A 98 -1.97 21.41 -2.08
N ILE A 99 -2.66 20.29 -1.82
CA ILE A 99 -3.57 19.65 -2.79
C ILE A 99 -4.60 20.65 -3.29
N ALA A 100 -5.31 21.33 -2.38
CA ALA A 100 -6.35 22.29 -2.71
C ALA A 100 -5.84 23.46 -3.59
N GLN A 101 -4.61 23.93 -3.35
CA GLN A 101 -4.03 25.04 -4.11
C GLN A 101 -3.38 24.65 -5.43
N ILE A 102 -2.88 23.42 -5.55
CA ILE A 102 -2.27 22.87 -6.77
C ILE A 102 -3.34 22.32 -7.71
N ASN A 103 -4.43 21.82 -7.16
CA ASN A 103 -5.62 21.39 -7.90
C ASN A 103 -5.32 20.34 -8.99
N LYS A 104 -4.60 19.27 -8.62
CA LYS A 104 -4.26 18.14 -9.49
C LYS A 104 -4.71 16.83 -8.87
N PRO A 105 -5.08 15.81 -9.68
CA PRO A 105 -5.27 14.46 -9.18
C PRO A 105 -4.06 14.05 -8.35
N THR A 106 -4.29 13.51 -7.16
CA THR A 106 -3.23 13.29 -6.17
C THR A 106 -3.16 11.84 -5.75
N LEU A 107 -1.96 11.25 -5.78
CA LEU A 107 -1.65 9.98 -5.16
C LEU A 107 -0.90 10.23 -3.85
N VAL A 108 -1.43 9.71 -2.75
CA VAL A 108 -0.78 9.71 -1.43
C VAL A 108 -0.28 8.29 -1.16
N LEU A 109 1.03 8.11 -1.15
CA LEU A 109 1.68 6.83 -0.97
C LEU A 109 2.19 6.68 0.47
N SER A 110 1.79 5.62 1.14
CA SER A 110 2.19 5.25 2.50
C SER A 110 2.84 3.88 2.53
N HIS A 111 3.68 3.62 3.54
CA HIS A 111 4.42 2.37 3.65
C HIS A 111 3.60 1.20 4.20
N ASN A 112 2.48 1.44 4.88
CA ASN A 112 1.62 0.37 5.42
C ASN A 112 0.11 0.67 5.33
N LYS A 113 -0.72 -0.37 5.49
CA LYS A 113 -2.20 -0.29 5.42
C LYS A 113 -2.79 0.59 6.52
N THR A 114 -2.28 0.49 7.74
CA THR A 114 -2.82 1.19 8.92
C THR A 114 -2.67 2.70 8.78
N LEU A 115 -1.47 3.15 8.39
CA LEU A 115 -1.22 4.58 8.12
C LEU A 115 -2.01 5.07 6.91
N ALA A 116 -2.11 4.26 5.85
CA ALA A 116 -2.95 4.59 4.70
C ALA A 116 -4.43 4.74 5.10
N ALA A 117 -4.97 3.88 5.96
CA ALA A 117 -6.34 4.00 6.47
C ALA A 117 -6.55 5.28 7.30
N GLN A 118 -5.59 5.63 8.14
CA GLN A 118 -5.62 6.88 8.89
C GLN A 118 -5.64 8.10 7.95
N LEU A 119 -4.71 8.15 6.98
CA LEU A 119 -4.63 9.24 6.00
C LEU A 119 -5.90 9.33 5.15
N TYR A 120 -6.47 8.19 4.75
CA TYR A 120 -7.74 8.14 4.03
C TYR A 120 -8.87 8.80 4.84
N GLY A 121 -9.01 8.46 6.12
CA GLY A 121 -10.00 9.09 7.01
C GLY A 121 -9.77 10.59 7.18
N GLU A 122 -8.53 11.03 7.37
CA GLU A 122 -8.16 12.45 7.48
C GLU A 122 -8.51 13.22 6.19
N PHE A 123 -8.11 12.70 5.00
CA PHE A 123 -8.41 13.35 3.72
C PHE A 123 -9.91 13.33 3.38
N LYS A 124 -10.64 12.26 3.73
CA LYS A 124 -12.10 12.20 3.55
C LYS A 124 -12.82 13.30 4.36
N ASN A 125 -12.32 13.57 5.57
CA ASN A 125 -12.84 14.67 6.39
C ASN A 125 -12.49 16.05 5.82
N PHE A 126 -11.29 16.22 5.26
CA PHE A 126 -10.86 17.49 4.65
C PHE A 126 -11.52 17.76 3.30
N PHE A 127 -11.90 16.73 2.56
CA PHE A 127 -12.47 16.82 1.22
C PHE A 127 -13.78 16.02 1.10
N PRO A 128 -14.83 16.36 1.86
CA PRO A 128 -16.09 15.60 1.89
C PRO A 128 -16.86 15.64 0.56
N GLU A 129 -16.65 16.68 -0.27
CA GLU A 129 -17.31 16.88 -1.56
C GLU A 129 -16.51 16.34 -2.75
N ASN A 130 -15.24 15.96 -2.54
CA ASN A 130 -14.35 15.46 -3.59
C ASN A 130 -14.17 13.92 -3.50
N ALA A 131 -13.65 13.32 -4.55
CA ALA A 131 -13.39 11.90 -4.56
C ALA A 131 -12.11 11.58 -3.76
N VAL A 132 -12.28 10.95 -2.62
CA VAL A 132 -11.18 10.40 -1.84
C VAL A 132 -11.30 8.89 -1.85
N GLU A 133 -10.33 8.22 -2.43
CA GLU A 133 -10.33 6.79 -2.74
C GLU A 133 -9.24 6.05 -1.95
N TYR A 134 -9.45 4.75 -1.71
CA TYR A 134 -8.55 3.91 -0.92
C TYR A 134 -8.07 2.71 -1.72
N PHE A 135 -6.75 2.58 -1.90
CA PHE A 135 -6.14 1.54 -2.72
C PHE A 135 -4.99 0.85 -2.00
N VAL A 136 -5.29 -0.22 -1.27
CA VAL A 136 -4.30 -1.03 -0.54
C VAL A 136 -4.37 -2.49 -0.97
N SER A 137 -3.51 -3.35 -0.42
CA SER A 137 -3.60 -4.79 -0.66
C SER A 137 -4.94 -5.34 -0.15
N TYR A 138 -5.63 -6.08 -1.02
CA TYR A 138 -6.95 -6.66 -0.73
C TYR A 138 -6.88 -8.06 -0.12
N TYR A 139 -5.67 -8.52 0.21
CA TYR A 139 -5.50 -9.79 0.91
C TYR A 139 -5.52 -9.58 2.42
N ASP A 140 -6.40 -10.31 3.12
CA ASP A 140 -6.33 -10.45 4.57
C ASP A 140 -5.24 -11.47 4.94
N TYR A 141 -5.13 -12.53 4.14
CA TYR A 141 -4.06 -13.51 4.21
C TYR A 141 -3.50 -13.79 2.82
N TYR A 142 -2.18 -13.93 2.73
CA TYR A 142 -1.51 -14.26 1.48
C TYR A 142 -0.26 -15.11 1.71
N GLN A 143 -0.34 -16.40 1.30
CA GLN A 143 0.82 -17.26 1.18
C GLN A 143 1.15 -17.45 -0.30
N PRO A 144 2.26 -16.90 -0.79
CA PRO A 144 2.65 -17.08 -2.17
C PRO A 144 3.07 -18.51 -2.46
N GLU A 145 2.76 -18.98 -3.67
CA GLU A 145 3.32 -20.25 -4.15
C GLU A 145 4.84 -20.22 -4.14
N ALA A 146 5.49 -21.27 -3.70
CA ALA A 146 6.94 -21.38 -3.66
C ALA A 146 7.39 -22.84 -3.86
N TYR A 147 8.61 -23.00 -4.35
CA TYR A 147 9.27 -24.30 -4.40
C TYR A 147 10.62 -24.22 -3.70
N LEU A 148 10.84 -25.15 -2.79
CA LEU A 148 12.06 -25.29 -2.01
C LEU A 148 12.87 -26.47 -2.55
N PRO A 149 13.88 -26.26 -3.40
CA PRO A 149 14.64 -27.37 -4.02
C PRO A 149 15.35 -28.27 -3.02
N ALA A 150 15.80 -27.71 -1.88
CA ALA A 150 16.53 -28.45 -0.85
C ALA A 150 15.70 -29.56 -0.18
N THR A 151 14.38 -29.40 -0.13
CA THR A 151 13.45 -30.35 0.52
C THR A 151 12.44 -30.95 -0.45
N ASP A 152 12.55 -30.65 -1.75
CA ASP A 152 11.58 -31.00 -2.80
C ASP A 152 10.12 -30.68 -2.38
N THR A 153 9.94 -29.51 -1.75
CA THR A 153 8.64 -29.11 -1.20
C THR A 153 8.02 -28.02 -2.03
N PHE A 154 6.84 -28.28 -2.60
CA PHE A 154 6.01 -27.26 -3.22
C PHE A 154 5.00 -26.71 -2.21
N ILE A 155 5.02 -25.40 -2.04
CA ILE A 155 4.08 -24.67 -1.19
C ILE A 155 3.02 -24.09 -2.13
N GLU A 156 1.77 -24.52 -1.96
CA GLU A 156 0.66 -23.98 -2.74
C GLU A 156 0.35 -22.54 -2.33
N LYS A 157 -0.19 -21.79 -3.29
CA LYS A 157 -0.72 -20.47 -3.04
C LYS A 157 -1.97 -20.58 -2.17
N ASP A 158 -1.98 -19.89 -1.03
CA ASP A 158 -3.14 -19.76 -0.16
C ASP A 158 -3.44 -18.28 0.09
N LEU A 159 -4.71 -17.88 0.05
CA LEU A 159 -5.10 -16.48 0.19
C LEU A 159 -6.55 -16.34 0.68
N SER A 160 -6.77 -15.26 1.41
CA SER A 160 -8.10 -14.76 1.76
C SER A 160 -8.25 -13.34 1.22
N ILE A 161 -9.32 -13.09 0.50
CA ILE A 161 -9.61 -11.79 -0.12
C ILE A 161 -10.59 -11.04 0.77
N ASN A 162 -10.33 -9.74 0.95
CA ASN A 162 -11.26 -8.81 1.55
C ASN A 162 -12.09 -8.15 0.44
N ASP A 163 -13.34 -8.57 0.33
CA ASP A 163 -14.26 -8.11 -0.72
C ASP A 163 -14.52 -6.60 -0.67
N GLU A 164 -14.49 -5.99 0.51
CA GLU A 164 -14.71 -4.54 0.66
C GLU A 164 -13.53 -3.74 0.11
N ILE A 165 -12.30 -4.18 0.41
CA ILE A 165 -11.08 -3.55 -0.14
C ILE A 165 -11.01 -3.78 -1.67
N GLU A 166 -11.41 -4.96 -2.17
CA GLU A 166 -11.45 -5.21 -3.61
C GLU A 166 -12.43 -4.24 -4.31
N LYS A 167 -13.62 -4.01 -3.75
CA LYS A 167 -14.58 -3.02 -4.24
C LYS A 167 -14.01 -1.59 -4.24
N MET A 168 -13.33 -1.19 -3.16
CA MET A 168 -12.68 0.12 -3.08
C MET A 168 -11.59 0.28 -4.16
N ARG A 169 -10.83 -0.77 -4.47
CA ARG A 169 -9.84 -0.75 -5.56
C ARG A 169 -10.49 -0.60 -6.94
N LEU A 170 -11.58 -1.31 -7.20
CA LEU A 170 -12.36 -1.17 -8.43
C LEU A 170 -12.92 0.26 -8.56
N GLN A 171 -13.50 0.79 -7.48
CA GLN A 171 -13.99 2.16 -7.41
C GLN A 171 -12.89 3.17 -7.74
N THR A 172 -11.70 3.03 -7.14
CA THR A 172 -10.54 3.88 -7.41
C THR A 172 -10.19 3.91 -8.90
N CYS A 173 -10.11 2.74 -9.54
CA CYS A 173 -9.79 2.63 -10.96
C CYS A 173 -10.87 3.27 -11.84
N ALA A 174 -12.14 3.04 -11.53
CA ALA A 174 -13.27 3.65 -12.22
C ALA A 174 -13.28 5.17 -12.08
N THR A 175 -13.07 5.69 -10.86
CA THR A 175 -13.00 7.12 -10.58
C THR A 175 -11.87 7.80 -11.38
N LEU A 176 -10.67 7.21 -11.42
CA LEU A 176 -9.55 7.75 -12.18
C LEU A 176 -9.82 7.77 -13.69
N LEU A 177 -10.50 6.76 -14.23
CA LEU A 177 -10.84 6.65 -15.66
C LEU A 177 -12.10 7.44 -16.05
N SER A 178 -12.91 7.90 -15.11
CA SER A 178 -14.09 8.74 -15.39
C SER A 178 -13.75 10.13 -15.92
N GLY A 179 -12.46 10.51 -15.96
CA GLY A 179 -11.99 11.85 -16.34
C GLY A 179 -12.12 12.90 -15.24
N ARG A 180 -12.57 12.52 -14.04
CA ARG A 180 -12.63 13.38 -12.86
C ARG A 180 -11.22 13.80 -12.43
N ARG A 181 -11.02 15.06 -12.10
CA ARG A 181 -9.69 15.58 -11.74
C ARG A 181 -9.52 15.90 -10.25
N ASP A 182 -10.60 16.00 -9.52
CA ASP A 182 -10.64 16.25 -8.07
C ASP A 182 -10.58 14.94 -7.26
N VAL A 183 -9.57 14.11 -7.56
CA VAL A 183 -9.40 12.76 -7.01
C VAL A 183 -8.15 12.70 -6.15
N ILE A 184 -8.30 12.23 -4.91
CA ILE A 184 -7.19 11.87 -4.02
C ILE A 184 -7.25 10.35 -3.81
N VAL A 185 -6.20 9.66 -4.19
CA VAL A 185 -6.06 8.22 -3.90
C VAL A 185 -5.04 8.04 -2.79
N VAL A 186 -5.46 7.44 -1.68
CA VAL A 186 -4.55 7.05 -0.60
C VAL A 186 -4.22 5.57 -0.76
N SER A 187 -2.93 5.27 -0.90
CA SER A 187 -2.48 3.91 -1.21
C SER A 187 -1.31 3.47 -0.35
N SER A 188 -1.20 2.15 -0.15
CA SER A 188 0.06 1.53 0.28
C SER A 188 0.95 1.22 -0.94
N VAL A 189 2.17 0.76 -0.70
CA VAL A 189 3.11 0.34 -1.76
C VAL A 189 2.56 -0.77 -2.67
N SER A 190 1.44 -1.41 -2.30
CA SER A 190 0.75 -2.40 -3.13
C SER A 190 0.26 -1.85 -4.48
N CYS A 191 0.13 -0.53 -4.63
CA CYS A 191 -0.21 0.12 -5.90
C CYS A 191 0.84 -0.09 -7.01
N LEU A 192 2.04 -0.51 -6.65
CA LEU A 192 3.15 -0.76 -7.58
C LEU A 192 3.17 -2.20 -8.13
N TYR A 193 2.27 -3.06 -7.63
CA TYR A 193 2.05 -4.39 -8.20
C TYR A 193 1.13 -4.32 -9.41
N GLY A 194 1.18 -5.39 -10.22
CA GLY A 194 0.35 -5.53 -11.42
C GLY A 194 -1.13 -5.32 -11.13
N SER A 195 -1.71 -4.39 -11.85
CA SER A 195 -3.15 -4.15 -11.99
C SER A 195 -3.56 -4.46 -13.42
N GLY A 196 -4.86 -4.55 -13.73
CA GLY A 196 -5.33 -4.71 -15.10
C GLY A 196 -4.86 -3.56 -16.02
N ASN A 197 -4.91 -3.80 -17.34
CA ASN A 197 -4.64 -2.76 -18.33
C ASN A 197 -5.74 -1.69 -18.26
N PRO A 198 -5.43 -0.39 -18.02
CA PRO A 198 -6.43 0.67 -17.96
C PRO A 198 -7.23 0.82 -19.26
N GLU A 199 -6.62 0.60 -20.44
CA GLU A 199 -7.31 0.67 -21.73
C GLU A 199 -8.36 -0.42 -21.85
N ASP A 200 -8.06 -1.66 -21.43
CA ASP A 200 -9.00 -2.79 -21.50
C ASP A 200 -10.13 -2.60 -20.49
N PHE A 201 -9.81 -2.13 -19.27
CA PHE A 201 -10.80 -1.83 -18.25
C PHE A 201 -11.78 -0.74 -18.72
N HIS A 202 -11.28 0.31 -19.37
CA HIS A 202 -12.09 1.37 -19.93
C HIS A 202 -12.90 0.89 -21.15
N ALA A 203 -12.31 0.10 -22.06
CA ALA A 203 -12.98 -0.41 -23.25
C ALA A 203 -14.11 -1.40 -22.92
N THR A 204 -14.02 -2.10 -21.79
CA THR A 204 -15.06 -3.03 -21.32
C THR A 204 -16.14 -2.31 -20.51
N ALA A 205 -15.93 -1.05 -20.11
CA ALA A 205 -16.97 -0.24 -19.49
C ALA A 205 -18.09 0.05 -20.51
N VAL A 206 -19.33 -0.11 -20.07
CA VAL A 206 -20.50 0.05 -20.93
C VAL A 206 -21.29 1.26 -20.49
N SER A 207 -21.46 2.22 -21.39
CA SER A 207 -22.26 3.42 -21.14
C SER A 207 -23.58 3.34 -21.93
N PHE A 208 -24.66 3.73 -21.26
CA PHE A 208 -26.00 3.77 -21.80
C PHE A 208 -26.65 5.11 -21.45
N LYS A 209 -27.51 5.59 -22.35
CA LYS A 209 -28.32 6.81 -22.18
C LYS A 209 -29.78 6.50 -22.38
N VAL A 210 -30.64 7.29 -21.75
CA VAL A 210 -32.07 7.30 -22.06
C VAL A 210 -32.25 7.73 -23.50
N GLY A 211 -33.04 6.96 -24.26
CA GLY A 211 -33.23 7.13 -25.71
C GLY A 211 -32.26 6.33 -26.58
N ASP A 212 -31.29 5.61 -26.03
CA ASP A 212 -30.40 4.75 -26.80
C ASP A 212 -31.19 3.57 -27.39
N ILE A 213 -31.00 3.32 -28.71
CA ILE A 213 -31.57 2.17 -29.40
C ILE A 213 -30.58 1.02 -29.34
N VAL A 214 -30.81 0.12 -28.39
CA VAL A 214 -29.94 -1.05 -28.14
C VAL A 214 -30.86 -2.29 -28.02
N SER A 215 -30.63 -3.32 -28.83
CA SER A 215 -31.41 -4.53 -28.64
C SER A 215 -31.24 -5.12 -27.25
N TYR A 216 -32.33 -5.53 -26.64
CA TYR A 216 -32.34 -6.10 -25.29
C TYR A 216 -31.31 -7.23 -25.10
N LYS A 217 -31.18 -8.12 -26.10
CA LYS A 217 -30.18 -9.19 -26.07
C LYS A 217 -28.75 -8.66 -26.09
N GLN A 218 -28.49 -7.63 -26.87
CA GLN A 218 -27.15 -7.00 -26.94
C GLN A 218 -26.79 -6.28 -25.63
N PHE A 219 -27.77 -5.64 -24.98
CA PHE A 219 -27.60 -5.05 -23.68
C PHE A 219 -27.18 -6.10 -22.64
N LEU A 220 -27.92 -7.21 -22.54
CA LEU A 220 -27.58 -8.30 -21.60
C LEU A 220 -26.20 -8.91 -21.89
N TYR A 221 -25.88 -9.05 -23.20
CA TYR A 221 -24.57 -9.57 -23.61
C TYR A 221 -23.43 -8.68 -23.16
N LYS A 222 -23.57 -7.34 -23.25
CA LYS A 222 -22.58 -6.38 -22.76
C LYS A 222 -22.40 -6.46 -21.25
N LEU A 223 -23.46 -6.71 -20.47
CA LEU A 223 -23.31 -6.92 -19.01
C LEU A 223 -22.50 -8.18 -18.69
N VAL A 224 -22.71 -9.26 -19.45
CA VAL A 224 -21.92 -10.49 -19.29
C VAL A 224 -20.46 -10.27 -19.70
N GLU A 225 -20.18 -9.49 -20.74
CA GLU A 225 -18.81 -9.09 -21.11
C GLU A 225 -18.14 -8.25 -20.04
N ALA A 226 -18.91 -7.42 -19.31
CA ALA A 226 -18.43 -6.68 -18.15
C ALA A 226 -18.33 -7.56 -16.86
N LEU A 227 -18.44 -8.89 -17.01
CA LEU A 227 -18.34 -9.90 -15.94
C LEU A 227 -19.48 -9.86 -14.91
N TYR A 228 -20.67 -9.37 -15.28
CA TYR A 228 -21.86 -9.47 -14.45
C TYR A 228 -22.56 -10.81 -14.66
N THR A 229 -23.07 -11.38 -13.58
CA THR A 229 -23.76 -12.68 -13.62
C THR A 229 -25.27 -12.50 -13.51
N ARG A 230 -26.02 -13.19 -14.38
CA ARG A 230 -27.49 -13.21 -14.28
C ARG A 230 -27.94 -14.01 -13.06
N THR A 231 -28.86 -13.45 -12.30
CA THR A 231 -29.49 -14.13 -11.15
C THR A 231 -31.01 -14.10 -11.26
N GLU A 232 -31.67 -15.11 -10.70
CA GLU A 232 -33.13 -15.16 -10.53
C GLU A 232 -33.51 -14.99 -9.05
N ARG A 233 -32.51 -14.93 -8.17
CA ARG A 233 -32.62 -14.79 -6.72
C ARG A 233 -32.28 -13.36 -6.27
N ASP A 234 -31.68 -13.24 -5.10
CA ASP A 234 -31.25 -11.97 -4.54
C ASP A 234 -30.19 -11.28 -5.41
N LEU A 235 -30.31 -9.95 -5.52
CA LEU A 235 -29.33 -9.12 -6.20
C LEU A 235 -28.11 -8.94 -5.30
N LEU A 236 -27.00 -9.57 -5.69
CA LEU A 236 -25.70 -9.41 -5.07
C LEU A 236 -24.83 -8.47 -5.92
N PRO A 237 -23.76 -7.87 -5.38
CA PRO A 237 -22.82 -7.08 -6.19
C PRO A 237 -22.36 -7.85 -7.43
N ALA A 238 -22.20 -7.15 -8.55
CA ALA A 238 -21.87 -7.70 -9.86
C ALA A 238 -22.90 -8.72 -10.40
N THR A 239 -24.19 -8.60 -10.04
CA THR A 239 -25.27 -9.41 -10.63
C THR A 239 -26.34 -8.54 -11.26
N PHE A 240 -27.09 -9.13 -12.19
CA PHE A 240 -28.26 -8.49 -12.77
C PHE A 240 -29.44 -9.46 -12.84
N ARG A 241 -30.64 -8.92 -12.72
CA ARG A 241 -31.90 -9.65 -12.80
C ARG A 241 -32.80 -9.07 -13.88
N VAL A 242 -33.49 -9.94 -14.58
CA VAL A 242 -34.36 -9.61 -15.71
C VAL A 242 -35.80 -9.85 -15.31
N ASN A 243 -36.64 -8.81 -15.40
CA ASN A 243 -38.07 -8.87 -15.12
C ASN A 243 -38.87 -8.21 -16.26
N GLY A 244 -39.32 -9.02 -17.27
CA GLY A 244 -39.99 -8.48 -18.45
C GLY A 244 -39.12 -7.50 -19.21
N ASP A 245 -39.56 -6.26 -19.37
CA ASP A 245 -38.86 -5.19 -20.08
C ASP A 245 -37.95 -4.38 -19.15
N THR A 246 -37.69 -4.86 -17.94
CA THR A 246 -36.81 -4.21 -16.98
C THR A 246 -35.59 -5.06 -16.63
N VAL A 247 -34.46 -4.40 -16.44
CA VAL A 247 -33.23 -5.04 -15.99
C VAL A 247 -32.74 -4.32 -14.72
N ASP A 248 -32.71 -5.06 -13.61
CA ASP A 248 -32.15 -4.59 -12.36
C ASP A 248 -30.67 -5.00 -12.32
N ILE A 249 -29.75 -4.06 -12.12
CA ILE A 249 -28.30 -4.27 -12.12
C ILE A 249 -27.75 -3.83 -10.78
N MET A 250 -27.19 -4.75 -10.01
CA MET A 250 -26.44 -4.42 -8.81
C MET A 250 -24.99 -4.13 -9.19
N ALA A 251 -24.58 -2.88 -9.08
CA ALA A 251 -23.21 -2.50 -9.38
C ALA A 251 -22.21 -3.28 -8.51
N ALA A 252 -21.04 -3.58 -9.07
CA ALA A 252 -19.98 -4.26 -8.34
C ALA A 252 -19.44 -3.40 -7.18
N PHE A 253 -19.51 -2.08 -7.32
CA PHE A 253 -19.05 -1.08 -6.35
C PHE A 253 -19.86 0.22 -6.52
N GLY A 254 -19.70 1.19 -5.58
CA GLY A 254 -20.37 2.51 -5.63
C GLY A 254 -20.03 3.36 -4.43
N GLU A 255 -20.23 4.66 -4.53
CA GLU A 255 -19.87 5.68 -3.49
C GLU A 255 -20.52 5.44 -2.11
N PHE A 256 -21.70 4.78 -2.10
CA PHE A 256 -22.47 4.48 -0.88
C PHE A 256 -22.76 2.98 -0.73
N GLY A 257 -21.84 2.13 -1.18
CA GLY A 257 -22.07 0.70 -1.32
C GLY A 257 -22.56 0.33 -2.73
N SER A 258 -22.92 -0.94 -2.93
CA SER A 258 -23.38 -1.38 -4.23
C SER A 258 -24.74 -0.74 -4.57
N GLN A 259 -24.78 0.13 -5.57
CA GLN A 259 -26.03 0.76 -6.06
C GLN A 259 -26.77 -0.17 -7.00
N CYS A 260 -28.10 -0.19 -6.87
CA CYS A 260 -28.97 -0.92 -7.79
C CYS A 260 -29.55 0.03 -8.84
N TYR A 261 -29.26 -0.28 -10.09
CA TYR A 261 -29.80 0.45 -11.24
C TYR A 261 -30.90 -0.36 -11.89
N ARG A 262 -32.02 0.30 -12.20
CA ARG A 262 -33.13 -0.28 -12.97
C ARG A 262 -33.17 0.39 -14.35
N VAL A 263 -32.96 -0.39 -15.40
CA VAL A 263 -33.07 0.04 -16.82
C VAL A 263 -34.37 -0.45 -17.35
N MET A 264 -35.18 0.43 -17.87
CA MET A 264 -36.49 0.13 -18.47
C MET A 264 -36.39 0.22 -20.00
N PHE A 265 -36.93 -0.77 -20.67
CA PHE A 265 -36.97 -0.85 -22.14
C PHE A 265 -38.38 -0.68 -22.66
N TYR A 266 -38.51 0.06 -23.73
CA TYR A 266 -39.67 0.00 -24.62
C TYR A 266 -39.19 -0.51 -25.95
N ASP A 267 -39.53 -1.78 -26.28
CA ASP A 267 -38.99 -2.53 -27.41
C ASP A 267 -37.46 -2.62 -27.38
N ASN A 268 -36.74 -1.87 -28.23
CA ASN A 268 -35.28 -1.80 -28.29
C ASN A 268 -34.73 -0.42 -27.84
N GLU A 269 -35.53 0.43 -27.24
CA GLU A 269 -35.13 1.74 -26.74
C GLU A 269 -35.08 1.75 -25.21
N ILE A 270 -34.04 2.39 -24.63
CA ILE A 270 -33.97 2.61 -23.21
C ILE A 270 -34.89 3.79 -22.84
N GLU A 271 -36.05 3.49 -22.26
CA GLU A 271 -37.06 4.48 -21.89
C GLU A 271 -36.66 5.29 -20.64
N ALA A 272 -36.11 4.61 -19.64
CA ALA A 272 -35.72 5.25 -18.39
C ALA A 272 -34.62 4.47 -17.63
N ILE A 273 -33.82 5.19 -16.86
CA ILE A 273 -32.83 4.62 -15.97
C ILE A 273 -33.02 5.20 -14.57
N TRP A 274 -33.19 4.31 -13.57
CA TRP A 274 -33.43 4.69 -12.19
C TRP A 274 -32.38 4.08 -11.26
N ILE A 275 -32.02 4.83 -10.20
CA ILE A 275 -31.42 4.26 -9.01
C ILE A 275 -32.56 3.80 -8.12
N VAL A 276 -32.52 2.55 -7.68
CA VAL A 276 -33.57 1.93 -6.87
C VAL A 276 -32.98 1.34 -5.59
N ASP A 277 -33.79 1.31 -4.54
CA ASP A 277 -33.46 0.57 -3.32
C ASP A 277 -33.51 -0.94 -3.59
N PRO A 278 -32.44 -1.70 -3.38
CA PRO A 278 -32.38 -3.12 -3.74
C PRO A 278 -33.34 -4.00 -2.94
N ALA A 279 -33.73 -3.60 -1.73
CA ALA A 279 -34.60 -4.37 -0.85
C ALA A 279 -36.08 -4.12 -1.17
N THR A 280 -36.47 -2.87 -1.43
CA THR A 280 -37.85 -2.48 -1.66
C THR A 280 -38.22 -2.30 -3.12
N GLY A 281 -37.22 -2.12 -4.00
CA GLY A 281 -37.41 -1.77 -5.42
C GLY A 281 -37.93 -0.33 -5.62
N ALA A 282 -37.97 0.49 -4.56
CA ALA A 282 -38.44 1.86 -4.61
C ALA A 282 -37.46 2.75 -5.39
N ARG A 283 -37.98 3.63 -6.25
CA ARG A 283 -37.16 4.59 -6.99
C ARG A 283 -36.62 5.65 -6.05
N ILE A 284 -35.28 5.77 -6.03
CA ILE A 284 -34.55 6.80 -5.30
C ILE A 284 -34.31 8.02 -6.17
N GLN A 285 -33.78 7.80 -7.39
CA GLN A 285 -33.41 8.87 -8.31
C GLN A 285 -33.60 8.43 -9.77
N THR A 286 -33.85 9.39 -10.67
CA THR A 286 -33.76 9.19 -12.12
C THR A 286 -32.44 9.73 -12.63
N ILE A 287 -31.79 9.01 -13.52
CA ILE A 287 -30.54 9.41 -14.18
C ILE A 287 -30.70 9.28 -15.69
N ASP A 288 -30.02 10.14 -16.44
CA ASP A 288 -30.09 10.14 -17.91
C ASP A 288 -28.99 9.26 -18.54
N THR A 289 -27.92 9.01 -17.81
CA THR A 289 -26.78 8.24 -18.32
C THR A 289 -26.30 7.28 -17.22
N LEU A 290 -25.99 6.05 -17.61
CA LEU A 290 -25.44 5.01 -16.74
C LEU A 290 -24.17 4.45 -17.35
N THR A 291 -23.06 4.43 -16.60
CA THR A 291 -21.84 3.73 -16.98
C THR A 291 -21.61 2.57 -16.03
N ILE A 292 -21.55 1.36 -16.59
CA ILE A 292 -21.25 0.12 -15.86
C ILE A 292 -19.80 -0.24 -16.14
N TYR A 293 -18.99 -0.22 -15.08
CA TYR A 293 -17.60 -0.68 -15.14
C TYR A 293 -17.50 -2.17 -14.86
N PRO A 294 -16.45 -2.85 -15.37
CA PRO A 294 -16.25 -4.28 -15.16
C PRO A 294 -16.22 -4.65 -13.67
N ALA A 295 -16.71 -5.84 -13.36
CA ALA A 295 -16.76 -6.36 -12.00
C ALA A 295 -15.40 -6.81 -11.43
N ARG A 296 -14.33 -6.81 -12.23
CA ARG A 296 -12.96 -7.19 -11.84
C ARG A 296 -11.94 -6.30 -12.53
N LEU A 297 -10.77 -6.11 -11.88
CA LEU A 297 -9.67 -5.32 -12.46
C LEU A 297 -8.99 -5.99 -13.67
N PHE A 298 -8.87 -7.31 -13.64
CA PHE A 298 -8.29 -8.07 -14.75
C PHE A 298 -9.40 -8.49 -15.73
N VAL A 299 -9.66 -7.62 -16.68
CA VAL A 299 -10.60 -7.86 -17.77
C VAL A 299 -9.84 -7.82 -19.07
N THR A 300 -10.17 -8.73 -19.99
CA THR A 300 -9.60 -8.73 -21.35
C THR A 300 -10.64 -9.26 -22.34
N THR A 301 -10.51 -8.84 -23.60
CA THR A 301 -11.46 -9.24 -24.64
C THR A 301 -11.28 -10.70 -25.04
N LYS A 302 -12.33 -11.32 -25.59
CA LYS A 302 -12.26 -12.72 -26.07
C LYS A 302 -11.17 -12.92 -27.12
N GLU A 303 -10.96 -11.93 -27.98
CA GLU A 303 -9.93 -11.95 -29.02
C GLU A 303 -8.54 -11.99 -28.36
N ARG A 304 -8.31 -11.21 -27.32
CA ARG A 304 -7.04 -11.23 -26.58
C ARG A 304 -6.86 -12.53 -25.80
N ILE A 305 -7.91 -13.08 -25.20
CA ILE A 305 -7.83 -14.40 -24.54
C ILE A 305 -7.39 -15.46 -25.55
N ASN A 306 -8.00 -15.49 -26.74
CA ASN A 306 -7.64 -16.46 -27.78
C ASN A 306 -6.19 -16.28 -28.26
N ALA A 307 -5.74 -15.05 -28.45
CA ALA A 307 -4.36 -14.74 -28.81
C ALA A 307 -3.39 -15.15 -27.69
N ALA A 308 -3.73 -14.85 -26.42
CA ALA A 308 -2.95 -15.25 -25.28
C ALA A 308 -2.81 -16.77 -25.15
N VAL A 309 -3.92 -17.51 -25.30
CA VAL A 309 -3.93 -18.97 -25.29
C VAL A 309 -2.98 -19.55 -26.34
N GLN A 310 -3.02 -19.04 -27.58
CA GLN A 310 -2.11 -19.47 -28.64
C GLN A 310 -0.65 -19.20 -28.28
N GLN A 311 -0.35 -18.01 -27.77
CA GLN A 311 1.02 -17.65 -27.39
C GLN A 311 1.52 -18.48 -26.20
N ILE A 312 0.65 -18.79 -25.22
CA ILE A 312 0.99 -19.69 -24.08
C ILE A 312 1.33 -21.08 -24.60
N TYR A 313 0.56 -21.64 -25.56
CA TYR A 313 0.87 -22.93 -26.18
C TYR A 313 2.23 -22.93 -26.88
N LEU A 314 2.55 -21.88 -27.63
CA LEU A 314 3.85 -21.75 -28.30
C LEU A 314 5.01 -21.71 -27.29
N ASP A 315 4.86 -20.93 -26.23
CA ASP A 315 5.91 -20.80 -25.21
C ASP A 315 5.99 -22.06 -24.33
N LEU A 316 4.88 -22.79 -24.11
CA LEU A 316 4.88 -24.11 -23.48
C LEU A 316 5.68 -25.11 -24.30
N GLY A 317 5.45 -25.17 -25.62
CA GLY A 317 6.20 -26.06 -26.52
C GLY A 317 7.72 -25.81 -26.44
N LYS A 318 8.14 -24.54 -26.49
CA LYS A 318 9.55 -24.17 -26.35
C LYS A 318 10.14 -24.56 -24.98
N GLN A 319 9.36 -24.41 -23.91
CA GLN A 319 9.81 -24.73 -22.56
C GLN A 319 9.92 -26.24 -22.35
N ILE A 320 9.01 -27.05 -22.90
CA ILE A 320 9.09 -28.49 -22.90
C ILE A 320 10.35 -28.95 -23.64
N GLU A 321 10.56 -28.49 -24.87
CA GLU A 321 11.73 -28.80 -25.69
C GLU A 321 13.05 -28.42 -24.98
N PHE A 322 13.04 -27.28 -24.27
CA PHE A 322 14.18 -26.87 -23.45
C PHE A 322 14.50 -27.89 -22.36
N PHE A 323 13.50 -28.30 -21.55
CA PHE A 323 13.71 -29.26 -20.48
C PHE A 323 14.09 -30.65 -21.00
N GLU A 324 13.51 -31.11 -22.09
CA GLU A 324 13.87 -32.38 -22.72
C GLU A 324 15.32 -32.40 -23.23
N ARG A 325 15.78 -31.30 -23.84
CA ARG A 325 17.21 -31.17 -24.27
C ARG A 325 18.18 -31.20 -23.11
N GLU A 326 17.80 -30.63 -21.97
CA GLU A 326 18.59 -30.66 -20.73
C GLU A 326 18.45 -31.97 -19.95
N GLY A 327 17.69 -32.95 -20.46
CA GLY A 327 17.43 -34.24 -19.79
C GLY A 327 16.50 -34.14 -18.58
N ARG A 328 15.77 -33.05 -18.41
CA ARG A 328 14.90 -32.74 -17.29
C ARG A 328 13.44 -33.15 -17.56
N MET A 329 13.22 -34.44 -17.70
CA MET A 329 11.93 -34.99 -18.14
C MET A 329 10.80 -34.78 -17.14
N MET A 330 11.11 -34.76 -15.82
CA MET A 330 10.12 -34.50 -14.76
C MET A 330 9.56 -33.09 -14.84
N GLU A 331 10.44 -32.11 -15.06
CA GLU A 331 10.05 -30.71 -15.21
C GLU A 331 9.28 -30.47 -16.50
N ALA A 332 9.66 -31.15 -17.59
CA ALA A 332 8.93 -31.11 -18.86
C ALA A 332 7.49 -31.62 -18.71
N GLN A 333 7.31 -32.74 -18.02
CA GLN A 333 5.99 -33.33 -17.77
C GLN A 333 5.16 -32.44 -16.82
N ARG A 334 5.78 -31.91 -15.75
CA ARG A 334 5.12 -31.04 -14.75
C ARG A 334 4.59 -29.76 -15.38
N ILE A 335 5.43 -29.06 -16.16
CA ILE A 335 5.00 -27.81 -16.81
C ILE A 335 3.90 -28.07 -17.83
N LYS A 336 3.99 -29.17 -18.57
CA LYS A 336 2.96 -29.56 -19.54
C LYS A 336 1.61 -29.74 -18.87
N GLN A 337 1.53 -30.63 -17.88
CA GLN A 337 0.27 -30.91 -17.16
C GLN A 337 -0.33 -29.66 -16.53
N ARG A 338 0.51 -28.84 -15.88
CA ARG A 338 0.04 -27.62 -15.22
C ARG A 338 -0.51 -26.61 -16.19
N VAL A 339 0.20 -26.31 -17.27
CA VAL A 339 -0.21 -25.29 -18.21
C VAL A 339 -1.41 -25.74 -19.06
N GLU A 340 -1.46 -27.01 -19.47
CA GLU A 340 -2.63 -27.55 -20.18
C GLU A 340 -3.90 -27.43 -19.34
N TYR A 341 -3.84 -27.78 -18.05
CA TYR A 341 -4.95 -27.62 -17.11
C TYR A 341 -5.36 -26.14 -16.93
N ASP A 342 -4.40 -25.24 -16.73
CA ASP A 342 -4.65 -23.81 -16.59
C ASP A 342 -5.30 -23.24 -17.88
N LEU A 343 -4.88 -23.72 -19.08
CA LEU A 343 -5.45 -23.30 -20.36
C LEU A 343 -6.87 -23.78 -20.59
N GLU A 344 -7.22 -25.01 -20.15
CA GLU A 344 -8.61 -25.49 -20.18
C GLU A 344 -9.51 -24.61 -19.32
N MET A 345 -9.08 -24.28 -18.11
CA MET A 345 -9.83 -23.38 -17.24
C MET A 345 -9.99 -21.97 -17.83
N ILE A 346 -8.94 -21.41 -18.42
CA ILE A 346 -9.01 -20.08 -19.06
C ILE A 346 -9.98 -20.09 -20.23
N LYS A 347 -10.03 -21.16 -21.03
CA LYS A 347 -10.96 -21.27 -22.18
C LYS A 347 -12.41 -21.41 -21.75
N GLU A 348 -12.68 -22.25 -20.76
CA GLU A 348 -14.05 -22.58 -20.34
C GLU A 348 -14.62 -21.52 -19.35
N LEU A 349 -13.80 -21.04 -18.41
CA LEU A 349 -14.23 -20.17 -17.32
C LEU A 349 -13.73 -18.72 -17.45
N GLY A 350 -12.80 -18.46 -18.38
CA GLY A 350 -12.10 -17.16 -18.47
C GLY A 350 -11.11 -16.89 -17.35
N TYR A 351 -10.85 -17.87 -16.47
CA TYR A 351 -10.04 -17.73 -15.28
C TYR A 351 -9.36 -19.05 -14.90
N CYS A 352 -8.19 -18.97 -14.25
CA CYS A 352 -7.55 -20.10 -13.56
C CYS A 352 -6.87 -19.63 -12.27
N PRO A 353 -6.63 -20.54 -11.29
CA PRO A 353 -5.82 -20.23 -10.11
C PRO A 353 -4.40 -19.82 -10.50
N GLY A 354 -3.98 -18.62 -10.10
CA GLY A 354 -2.67 -18.08 -10.49
C GLY A 354 -2.64 -17.44 -11.89
N ILE A 355 -3.79 -16.98 -12.39
CA ILE A 355 -3.92 -16.30 -13.71
C ILE A 355 -2.94 -15.12 -13.86
N GLU A 356 -2.54 -14.50 -12.75
CA GLU A 356 -1.55 -13.42 -12.75
C GLU A 356 -0.19 -13.86 -13.32
N ASN A 357 0.15 -15.15 -13.30
CA ASN A 357 1.37 -15.67 -13.93
C ASN A 357 1.30 -15.64 -15.47
N TYR A 358 0.12 -15.46 -16.02
CA TYR A 358 -0.16 -15.30 -17.45
C TYR A 358 -0.46 -13.85 -17.84
N SER A 359 -0.39 -12.89 -16.91
CA SER A 359 -0.76 -11.47 -17.14
C SER A 359 -0.07 -10.87 -18.37
N ARG A 360 1.21 -11.20 -18.62
CA ARG A 360 1.94 -10.72 -19.79
C ARG A 360 1.23 -11.05 -21.11
N TYR A 361 0.70 -12.26 -21.24
CA TYR A 361 -0.01 -12.69 -22.44
C TYR A 361 -1.38 -12.02 -22.57
N LEU A 362 -2.10 -11.92 -21.44
CA LEU A 362 -3.43 -11.31 -21.38
C LEU A 362 -3.37 -9.81 -21.68
N ASP A 363 -2.33 -9.13 -21.19
CA ASP A 363 -2.07 -7.70 -21.46
C ASP A 363 -1.44 -7.45 -22.86
N GLY A 364 -1.01 -8.49 -23.56
CA GLY A 364 -0.29 -8.38 -24.84
C GLY A 364 1.11 -7.73 -24.72
N ARG A 365 1.72 -7.74 -23.54
CA ARG A 365 3.02 -7.11 -23.28
C ARG A 365 4.19 -7.96 -23.81
N ALA A 366 5.25 -7.28 -24.26
CA ALA A 366 6.52 -7.94 -24.58
C ALA A 366 7.20 -8.50 -23.32
N ALA A 367 7.99 -9.57 -23.49
CA ALA A 367 8.76 -10.17 -22.42
C ALA A 367 9.68 -9.15 -21.74
N GLY A 368 9.75 -9.17 -20.41
CA GLY A 368 10.61 -8.28 -19.61
C GLY A 368 10.07 -6.86 -19.41
N THR A 369 8.97 -6.48 -20.06
CA THR A 369 8.36 -5.16 -19.84
C THR A 369 7.68 -5.10 -18.46
N ARG A 370 7.55 -3.88 -17.91
CA ARG A 370 6.89 -3.68 -16.64
C ARG A 370 5.38 -4.00 -16.73
N PRO A 371 4.74 -4.49 -15.66
CA PRO A 371 3.29 -4.62 -15.61
C PRO A 371 2.61 -3.24 -15.55
N PHE A 372 1.34 -3.19 -15.93
CA PHE A 372 0.48 -2.07 -15.60
C PHE A 372 0.23 -2.04 -14.09
N CYS A 373 0.19 -0.86 -13.50
CA CYS A 373 -0.06 -0.64 -12.08
C CYS A 373 -1.00 0.54 -11.88
N LEU A 374 -1.34 0.88 -10.63
CA LEU A 374 -2.24 2.00 -10.36
C LEU A 374 -1.78 3.34 -10.98
N LEU A 375 -0.46 3.56 -11.08
CA LEU A 375 0.09 4.79 -11.65
C LEU A 375 -0.28 4.96 -13.14
N ASP A 376 -0.56 3.87 -13.85
CA ASP A 376 -1.00 3.93 -15.26
C ASP A 376 -2.43 4.44 -15.44
N TYR A 377 -3.24 4.44 -14.37
CA TYR A 377 -4.59 4.99 -14.36
C TYR A 377 -4.61 6.51 -14.12
N PHE A 378 -3.51 7.08 -13.59
CA PHE A 378 -3.40 8.51 -13.36
C PHE A 378 -3.12 9.29 -14.65
N PRO A 379 -3.63 10.54 -14.78
CA PRO A 379 -3.18 11.43 -15.83
C PRO A 379 -1.71 11.81 -15.62
N LYS A 380 -1.00 12.19 -16.69
CA LYS A 380 0.44 12.48 -16.63
C LYS A 380 0.82 13.64 -15.71
N ASP A 381 -0.11 14.54 -15.40
CA ASP A 381 0.10 15.74 -14.61
C ASP A 381 -0.41 15.62 -13.17
N TYR A 382 -0.32 14.45 -12.56
CA TYR A 382 -0.72 14.19 -11.17
C TYR A 382 0.32 14.66 -10.15
N LEU A 383 -0.13 14.87 -8.91
CA LEU A 383 0.69 15.14 -7.73
C LEU A 383 0.93 13.85 -6.95
N LEU A 384 2.18 13.56 -6.61
CA LEU A 384 2.56 12.42 -5.77
C LEU A 384 3.03 12.92 -4.40
N LEU A 385 2.34 12.53 -3.36
CA LEU A 385 2.74 12.75 -1.97
C LEU A 385 3.27 11.42 -1.41
N ILE A 386 4.50 11.38 -0.95
CA ILE A 386 5.09 10.19 -0.34
C ILE A 386 5.22 10.44 1.16
N ASP A 387 4.31 9.85 1.93
CA ASP A 387 4.33 9.99 3.38
C ASP A 387 5.35 9.05 4.01
N GLU A 388 5.97 9.50 5.10
CA GLU A 388 7.12 8.87 5.76
C GLU A 388 8.13 8.34 4.71
N SER A 389 8.53 9.23 3.79
CA SER A 389 9.28 8.91 2.57
C SER A 389 10.59 8.17 2.84
N HIS A 390 11.25 8.46 3.96
CA HIS A 390 12.47 7.79 4.43
C HIS A 390 12.29 6.28 4.72
N VAL A 391 11.05 5.80 4.85
CA VAL A 391 10.67 4.38 4.98
C VAL A 391 10.04 3.87 3.70
N THR A 392 9.10 4.63 3.13
CA THR A 392 8.34 4.24 1.95
C THR A 392 9.25 3.98 0.74
N LEU A 393 10.24 4.84 0.49
CA LEU A 393 11.15 4.68 -0.66
C LEU A 393 12.09 3.47 -0.56
N PRO A 394 12.76 3.21 0.58
CA PRO A 394 13.50 1.96 0.75
C PRO A 394 12.64 0.70 0.59
N GLN A 395 11.39 0.73 1.04
CA GLN A 395 10.46 -0.38 0.84
C GLN A 395 10.18 -0.59 -0.66
N VAL A 396 9.88 0.47 -1.42
CA VAL A 396 9.70 0.39 -2.87
C VAL A 396 10.93 -0.20 -3.55
N HIS A 397 12.14 0.21 -3.12
CA HIS A 397 13.40 -0.31 -3.65
C HIS A 397 13.57 -1.82 -3.37
N GLY A 398 13.19 -2.28 -2.19
CA GLY A 398 13.34 -3.68 -1.76
C GLY A 398 12.32 -4.65 -2.39
N MET A 399 11.14 -4.16 -2.80
CA MET A 399 10.01 -5.01 -3.24
C MET A 399 10.34 -5.92 -4.43
N PHE A 400 11.10 -5.42 -5.43
CA PHE A 400 11.43 -6.18 -6.63
C PHE A 400 12.28 -7.42 -6.32
N GLY A 401 13.25 -7.29 -5.41
CA GLY A 401 14.18 -8.38 -5.04
C GLY A 401 13.51 -9.55 -4.34
N GLY A 402 12.59 -9.29 -3.43
CA GLY A 402 11.98 -10.31 -2.55
C GLY A 402 11.18 -11.41 -3.27
N GLY A 403 10.53 -11.08 -4.39
CA GLY A 403 9.74 -12.06 -5.16
C GLY A 403 10.50 -12.79 -6.27
N ARG A 404 11.66 -12.29 -6.67
CA ARG A 404 12.39 -12.73 -7.86
C ARG A 404 12.93 -14.15 -7.72
N ALA A 405 13.70 -14.43 -6.69
CA ALA A 405 14.33 -15.74 -6.47
C ALA A 405 13.27 -16.86 -6.39
N ARG A 406 12.16 -16.61 -5.71
CA ARG A 406 11.03 -17.53 -5.62
C ARG A 406 10.45 -17.88 -7.00
N LYS A 407 10.23 -16.89 -7.86
CA LYS A 407 9.71 -17.09 -9.22
C LYS A 407 10.73 -17.74 -10.15
N GLU A 408 12.00 -17.45 -9.96
CA GLU A 408 13.09 -18.12 -10.69
C GLU A 408 13.07 -19.63 -10.38
N ASN A 409 12.95 -20.03 -9.11
CA ASN A 409 12.80 -21.45 -8.73
C ASN A 409 11.56 -22.09 -9.36
N LEU A 410 10.38 -21.43 -9.31
CA LEU A 410 9.16 -21.97 -9.90
C LEU A 410 9.30 -22.21 -11.42
N VAL A 411 10.00 -21.35 -12.12
CA VAL A 411 10.25 -21.49 -13.57
C VAL A 411 11.32 -22.56 -13.82
N GLU A 412 12.40 -22.53 -13.07
CA GLU A 412 13.52 -23.46 -13.24
C GLU A 412 13.11 -24.92 -13.02
N TYR A 413 12.25 -25.18 -12.04
CA TYR A 413 11.79 -26.52 -11.71
C TYR A 413 10.44 -26.91 -12.36
N GLY A 414 10.01 -26.19 -13.40
CA GLY A 414 8.87 -26.57 -14.25
C GLY A 414 7.49 -26.39 -13.61
N PHE A 415 7.34 -25.53 -12.60
CA PHE A 415 6.03 -25.20 -12.01
C PHE A 415 5.32 -24.06 -12.74
N ARG A 416 6.09 -23.12 -13.37
CA ARG A 416 5.55 -21.98 -14.09
C ARG A 416 6.35 -21.71 -15.36
N LEU A 417 5.69 -21.10 -16.37
CA LEU A 417 6.34 -20.59 -17.57
C LEU A 417 7.23 -19.39 -17.26
N PRO A 418 8.25 -19.10 -18.10
CA PRO A 418 9.11 -17.93 -17.94
C PRO A 418 8.35 -16.59 -17.80
N ALA A 419 7.15 -16.49 -18.37
CA ALA A 419 6.28 -15.33 -18.27
C ALA A 419 5.86 -14.99 -16.83
N ALA A 420 5.85 -15.95 -15.93
CA ALA A 420 5.54 -15.72 -14.51
C ALA A 420 6.52 -14.71 -13.86
N LYS A 421 7.75 -14.58 -14.38
CA LYS A 421 8.72 -13.59 -13.92
C LYS A 421 8.31 -12.14 -14.23
N ASP A 422 7.45 -11.94 -15.24
CA ASP A 422 6.97 -10.62 -15.66
C ASP A 422 5.77 -10.13 -14.81
N ASN A 423 5.16 -11.02 -14.00
CA ASN A 423 4.24 -10.62 -12.95
C ASN A 423 5.04 -10.22 -11.69
N ARG A 424 5.41 -8.97 -11.56
CA ARG A 424 6.30 -8.43 -10.55
C ARG A 424 5.89 -7.01 -10.17
N PRO A 425 6.31 -6.48 -9.00
CA PRO A 425 6.20 -5.07 -8.75
C PRO A 425 7.10 -4.28 -9.72
N LEU A 426 6.88 -2.99 -9.80
CA LEU A 426 7.80 -2.09 -10.52
C LEU A 426 9.20 -2.20 -9.92
N ARG A 427 10.21 -2.05 -10.78
CA ARG A 427 11.57 -1.73 -10.32
C ARG A 427 11.60 -0.29 -9.85
N PHE A 428 12.55 0.04 -9.00
CA PHE A 428 12.66 1.39 -8.46
C PHE A 428 12.85 2.43 -9.60
N GLU A 429 13.66 2.12 -10.60
CA GLU A 429 13.91 2.99 -11.76
C GLU A 429 12.64 3.18 -12.61
N GLU A 430 11.82 2.13 -12.74
CA GLU A 430 10.53 2.21 -13.44
C GLU A 430 9.53 3.09 -12.68
N PHE A 431 9.49 2.95 -11.35
CA PHE A 431 8.70 3.83 -10.49
C PHE A 431 9.15 5.29 -10.60
N GLU A 432 10.47 5.53 -10.55
CA GLU A 432 11.06 6.86 -10.65
C GLU A 432 10.71 7.55 -11.98
N GLN A 433 10.69 6.81 -13.10
CA GLN A 433 10.27 7.32 -14.40
C GLN A 433 8.79 7.73 -14.44
N MET A 434 7.95 7.06 -13.66
CA MET A 434 6.51 7.35 -13.60
C MET A 434 6.15 8.45 -12.60
N MET A 435 7.08 8.82 -11.70
CA MET A 435 6.83 9.89 -10.72
C MET A 435 6.49 11.21 -11.42
N GLY A 436 5.34 11.79 -11.05
CA GLY A 436 4.94 13.14 -11.41
C GLY A 436 5.64 14.20 -10.55
N THR A 437 4.96 15.33 -10.34
CA THR A 437 5.38 16.32 -9.32
C THR A 437 5.29 15.66 -7.95
N THR A 438 6.40 15.60 -7.21
CA THR A 438 6.50 14.80 -5.98
C THR A 438 6.81 15.68 -4.78
N VAL A 439 6.12 15.42 -3.67
CA VAL A 439 6.43 15.97 -2.34
C VAL A 439 6.77 14.82 -1.40
N TYR A 440 7.99 14.78 -0.94
CA TYR A 440 8.46 13.87 0.09
C TYR A 440 8.14 14.44 1.46
N ILE A 441 7.37 13.72 2.26
CA ILE A 441 6.95 14.15 3.59
C ILE A 441 7.63 13.27 4.63
N SER A 442 8.44 13.87 5.51
CA SER A 442 9.16 13.13 6.53
C SER A 442 9.54 14.01 7.72
N ALA A 443 9.63 13.42 8.92
CA ALA A 443 10.27 14.07 10.07
C ALA A 443 11.80 13.97 10.02
N THR A 444 12.32 13.01 9.26
CA THR A 444 13.74 12.67 9.12
C THR A 444 14.06 12.28 7.68
N PRO A 445 14.05 13.23 6.70
CA PRO A 445 14.33 12.92 5.30
C PRO A 445 15.64 12.16 5.12
N ALA A 446 15.68 11.27 4.13
CA ALA A 446 16.85 10.48 3.77
C ALA A 446 17.66 11.16 2.66
N ASP A 447 18.83 10.61 2.37
CA ASP A 447 19.75 11.17 1.38
C ASP A 447 19.15 11.22 -0.03
N TYR A 448 18.28 10.25 -0.36
CA TYR A 448 17.58 10.23 -1.64
C TYR A 448 16.67 11.45 -1.83
N GLU A 449 15.81 11.76 -0.85
CA GLU A 449 14.91 12.90 -0.92
C GLU A 449 15.70 14.22 -0.98
N LEU A 450 16.75 14.34 -0.17
CA LEU A 450 17.62 15.51 -0.15
C LEU A 450 18.35 15.69 -1.49
N MET A 451 18.86 14.62 -2.06
CA MET A 451 19.51 14.65 -3.38
C MET A 451 18.53 15.07 -4.48
N LYS A 452 17.30 14.50 -4.48
CA LYS A 452 16.28 14.81 -5.50
C LYS A 452 15.74 16.23 -5.40
N SER A 453 15.65 16.80 -4.19
CA SER A 453 15.26 18.20 -3.95
C SER A 453 16.44 19.18 -3.97
N GLU A 454 17.62 18.75 -4.46
CA GLU A 454 18.83 19.57 -4.57
C GLU A 454 19.25 20.22 -3.24
N GLY A 455 18.96 19.55 -2.12
CA GLY A 455 19.20 20.06 -0.77
C GLY A 455 18.19 21.11 -0.28
N VAL A 456 17.19 21.46 -1.11
CA VAL A 456 16.15 22.42 -0.71
C VAL A 456 15.09 21.68 0.11
N VAL A 457 14.94 22.08 1.36
CA VAL A 457 14.00 21.50 2.32
C VAL A 457 13.09 22.56 2.87
N VAL A 458 11.78 22.32 2.79
CA VAL A 458 10.76 23.14 3.44
C VAL A 458 10.60 22.64 4.88
N GLU A 459 10.94 23.49 5.86
CA GLU A 459 10.86 23.15 7.28
C GLU A 459 9.50 23.49 7.89
N GLN A 460 8.85 22.53 8.53
CA GLN A 460 7.63 22.72 9.34
C GLN A 460 7.91 22.24 10.78
N LEU A 461 8.61 23.06 11.54
CA LEU A 461 9.10 22.70 12.89
C LEU A 461 8.15 23.17 14.00
N ILE A 462 7.35 24.19 13.75
CA ILE A 462 6.46 24.78 14.74
C ILE A 462 5.15 23.99 14.82
N ARG A 463 4.86 23.48 16.04
CA ARG A 463 3.58 22.80 16.32
C ARG A 463 2.48 23.81 16.65
N PRO A 464 1.30 23.67 16.07
CA PRO A 464 0.15 24.52 16.42
C PRO A 464 -0.28 24.43 17.88
N THR A 465 0.05 23.33 18.55
CA THR A 465 -0.24 23.11 19.99
C THR A 465 0.70 23.83 20.94
N GLY A 466 1.79 24.40 20.44
CA GLY A 466 2.85 25.00 21.26
C GLY A 466 3.75 24.00 21.99
N LEU A 467 3.53 22.68 21.82
CA LEU A 467 4.34 21.65 22.44
C LEU A 467 5.79 21.68 21.93
N VAL A 468 6.72 21.61 22.83
CA VAL A 468 8.17 21.63 22.54
C VAL A 468 8.71 20.21 22.37
N ASP A 469 9.81 20.05 21.65
CA ASP A 469 10.51 18.77 21.60
C ASP A 469 11.01 18.39 23.00
N PRO A 470 10.96 17.10 23.39
CA PRO A 470 11.42 16.65 24.70
C PRO A 470 12.94 16.85 24.84
N PRO A 471 13.44 17.14 26.05
CA PRO A 471 14.86 17.06 26.31
C PRO A 471 15.36 15.62 26.19
N LEU A 472 16.57 15.43 25.65
CA LEU A 472 17.23 14.13 25.55
C LEU A 472 18.37 14.11 26.57
N GLU A 473 18.25 13.27 27.62
CA GLU A 473 19.24 13.08 28.67
C GLU A 473 20.04 11.81 28.39
N VAL A 474 21.37 11.88 28.55
CA VAL A 474 22.24 10.71 28.47
C VAL A 474 22.58 10.26 29.88
N ARG A 475 22.32 9.00 30.20
CA ARG A 475 22.66 8.38 31.49
C ARG A 475 23.50 7.13 31.25
N VAL A 476 24.38 6.81 32.20
CA VAL A 476 25.24 5.62 32.12
C VAL A 476 24.43 4.33 32.19
N THR A 477 24.98 3.27 31.61
CA THR A 477 24.31 1.95 31.59
C THR A 477 24.42 1.20 32.88
N GLU A 478 25.40 1.59 33.77
CA GLU A 478 25.52 0.99 35.07
C GLU A 478 24.30 1.30 35.95
N ASN A 479 23.64 0.27 36.45
CA ASN A 479 22.37 0.34 37.21
C ASN A 479 21.19 0.95 36.41
N GLN A 480 21.23 0.89 35.08
CA GLN A 480 20.18 1.47 34.19
C GLN A 480 18.77 1.00 34.53
N ILE A 481 18.60 -0.23 35.00
CA ILE A 481 17.27 -0.80 35.29
C ILE A 481 16.73 -0.20 36.60
N ASP A 482 17.57 0.00 37.61
CA ASP A 482 17.16 0.61 38.88
C ASP A 482 16.82 2.10 38.71
N ASP A 483 17.61 2.83 37.94
CA ASP A 483 17.34 4.22 37.56
C ASP A 483 16.05 4.33 36.75
N LEU A 484 15.83 3.40 35.77
CA LEU A 484 14.62 3.35 35.00
C LEU A 484 13.37 3.06 35.84
N LEU A 485 13.47 2.20 36.87
CA LEU A 485 12.37 1.90 37.77
C LEU A 485 11.96 3.11 38.59
N GLU A 486 12.94 3.92 39.07
CA GLU A 486 12.64 5.19 39.76
C GLU A 486 11.89 6.16 38.83
N GLU A 487 12.31 6.26 37.57
CA GLU A 487 11.64 7.13 36.58
C GLU A 487 10.24 6.62 36.25
N ILE A 488 10.04 5.29 36.09
CA ILE A 488 8.72 4.68 35.91
C ILE A 488 7.80 5.04 37.10
N ASP A 489 8.27 4.87 38.36
CA ASP A 489 7.46 5.18 39.54
C ASP A 489 7.06 6.67 39.57
N LYS A 490 7.98 7.58 39.25
CA LYS A 490 7.68 9.03 39.14
C LYS A 490 6.59 9.31 38.12
N ARG A 491 6.60 8.64 36.96
CA ARG A 491 5.63 8.85 35.88
C ARG A 491 4.28 8.21 36.17
N VAL A 492 4.28 6.98 36.68
CA VAL A 492 3.05 6.28 37.05
C VAL A 492 2.24 7.05 38.13
N ARG A 493 2.91 7.71 39.07
CA ARG A 493 2.25 8.56 40.08
C ARG A 493 1.47 9.75 39.50
N VAL A 494 1.84 10.20 38.30
CA VAL A 494 1.14 11.30 37.59
C VAL A 494 0.32 10.79 36.40
N GLU A 495 0.10 9.47 36.34
CA GLU A 495 -0.66 8.76 35.31
C GLU A 495 -0.05 8.83 33.89
N ASP A 496 1.22 9.24 33.76
CA ASP A 496 1.94 9.22 32.50
C ASP A 496 2.30 7.78 32.09
N LYS A 497 2.33 7.52 30.77
CA LYS A 497 2.78 6.24 30.20
C LYS A 497 4.25 6.29 29.84
N VAL A 498 4.89 5.11 29.88
CA VAL A 498 6.32 4.96 29.61
C VAL A 498 6.54 4.02 28.42
N LEU A 499 7.35 4.46 27.45
CA LEU A 499 7.84 3.60 26.37
C LEU A 499 9.31 3.24 26.60
N ILE A 500 9.64 1.97 26.49
CA ILE A 500 11.01 1.46 26.62
C ILE A 500 11.40 0.76 25.30
N THR A 501 12.54 1.16 24.72
CA THR A 501 13.05 0.49 23.54
C THR A 501 14.28 -0.34 23.82
N THR A 502 14.24 -1.61 23.40
CA THR A 502 15.34 -2.56 23.49
C THR A 502 15.93 -2.86 22.10
N ILE A 503 17.09 -3.52 22.04
CA ILE A 503 17.72 -3.90 20.77
C ILE A 503 17.19 -5.24 20.25
N THR A 504 16.86 -6.17 21.16
CA THR A 504 16.44 -7.53 20.78
C THR A 504 15.08 -7.90 21.35
N LYS A 505 14.37 -8.80 20.67
CA LYS A 505 13.10 -9.39 21.12
C LYS A 505 13.26 -10.04 22.50
N ARG A 506 14.31 -10.85 22.65
CA ARG A 506 14.61 -11.53 23.90
C ARG A 506 14.78 -10.57 25.07
N MET A 507 15.50 -9.46 24.86
CA MET A 507 15.67 -8.43 25.89
C MET A 507 14.33 -7.80 26.28
N ALA A 508 13.42 -7.55 25.32
CA ALA A 508 12.08 -7.03 25.61
C ALA A 508 11.26 -8.02 26.45
N GLU A 509 11.29 -9.30 26.11
CA GLU A 509 10.57 -10.35 26.84
C GLU A 509 11.14 -10.57 28.27
N GLU A 510 12.46 -10.59 28.40
CA GLU A 510 13.14 -10.77 29.70
C GLU A 510 12.90 -9.57 30.63
N LEU A 511 12.94 -8.36 30.08
CA LEU A 511 12.64 -7.15 30.82
C LEU A 511 11.17 -7.12 31.27
N SER A 512 10.24 -7.51 30.42
CA SER A 512 8.83 -7.63 30.76
C SER A 512 8.61 -8.64 31.91
N LYS A 513 9.21 -9.82 31.83
CA LYS A 513 9.16 -10.83 32.90
C LYS A 513 9.75 -10.34 34.22
N TYR A 514 10.83 -9.54 34.15
CA TYR A 514 11.42 -8.94 35.32
C TYR A 514 10.47 -7.93 35.96
N PHE A 515 9.86 -7.07 35.18
CA PHE A 515 8.88 -6.06 35.62
C PHE A 515 7.64 -6.69 36.21
N ASP A 516 7.13 -7.78 35.64
CA ASP A 516 6.00 -8.55 36.23
C ASP A 516 6.32 -9.05 37.64
N ARG A 517 7.56 -9.55 37.88
CA ARG A 517 7.97 -10.08 39.19
C ARG A 517 8.03 -9.00 40.29
N ILE A 518 8.32 -7.77 39.93
CA ILE A 518 8.37 -6.63 40.86
C ILE A 518 7.08 -5.81 40.88
N GLY A 519 6.02 -6.25 40.15
CA GLY A 519 4.69 -5.66 40.19
C GLY A 519 4.48 -4.43 39.30
N VAL A 520 5.38 -4.16 38.34
CA VAL A 520 5.19 -3.10 37.35
C VAL A 520 4.25 -3.57 36.27
N ARG A 521 3.12 -2.89 36.06
CA ARG A 521 2.15 -3.19 35.02
C ARG A 521 2.74 -2.87 33.65
N ASN A 522 3.05 -3.90 32.89
CA ASN A 522 3.72 -3.75 31.60
C ASN A 522 3.20 -4.72 30.52
N ARG A 523 3.51 -4.40 29.28
CA ARG A 523 3.37 -5.27 28.11
C ARG A 523 4.55 -5.06 27.18
N TYR A 524 4.83 -6.02 26.29
CA TYR A 524 5.85 -5.88 25.27
C TYR A 524 5.26 -6.05 23.86
N ILE A 525 5.93 -5.41 22.88
CA ILE A 525 5.60 -5.51 21.45
C ILE A 525 6.85 -5.82 20.65
N HIS A 526 6.79 -6.84 19.80
CA HIS A 526 7.81 -7.12 18.78
C HIS A 526 7.17 -7.67 17.47
N SER A 527 8.00 -8.00 16.47
CA SER A 527 7.53 -8.39 15.14
C SER A 527 6.70 -9.68 15.08
N ASP A 528 6.76 -10.53 16.11
CA ASP A 528 6.05 -11.81 16.11
C ASP A 528 4.64 -11.71 16.74
N ILE A 529 4.29 -10.53 17.29
CA ILE A 529 2.96 -10.24 17.82
C ILE A 529 2.03 -9.89 16.64
N ASP A 530 0.88 -10.54 16.63
CA ASP A 530 -0.14 -10.34 15.61
C ASP A 530 -0.65 -8.89 15.57
N THR A 531 -1.11 -8.46 14.38
CA THR A 531 -1.59 -7.09 14.16
C THR A 531 -2.79 -6.74 15.03
N LEU A 532 -3.72 -7.68 15.23
CA LEU A 532 -4.89 -7.47 16.09
C LEU A 532 -4.49 -7.37 17.55
N GLU A 533 -3.63 -8.28 18.03
CA GLU A 533 -3.09 -8.25 19.38
C GLU A 533 -2.31 -6.94 19.62
N ARG A 534 -1.55 -6.47 18.63
CA ARG A 534 -0.85 -5.18 18.70
C ARG A 534 -1.81 -4.00 18.87
N ILE A 535 -2.93 -3.97 18.13
CA ILE A 535 -3.96 -2.94 18.27
C ILE A 535 -4.55 -2.98 19.69
N GLN A 536 -4.88 -4.18 20.19
CA GLN A 536 -5.43 -4.38 21.51
C GLN A 536 -4.45 -3.90 22.60
N ILE A 537 -3.17 -4.24 22.50
CA ILE A 537 -2.14 -3.78 23.45
C ILE A 537 -2.08 -2.24 23.49
N LEU A 538 -2.20 -1.58 22.34
CA LEU A 538 -2.19 -0.11 22.29
C LEU A 538 -3.47 0.51 22.87
N GLU A 539 -4.60 -0.13 22.70
CA GLU A 539 -5.87 0.28 23.33
C GLU A 539 -5.85 0.07 24.84
N ASP A 540 -5.32 -1.06 25.30
CA ASP A 540 -5.13 -1.37 26.71
C ASP A 540 -4.19 -0.35 27.41
N LEU A 541 -3.08 0.07 26.72
CA LEU A 541 -2.20 1.12 27.21
C LEU A 541 -2.96 2.45 27.41
N ARG A 542 -3.79 2.81 26.40
CA ARG A 542 -4.61 4.04 26.46
C ARG A 542 -5.68 3.96 27.53
N ALA A 543 -6.30 2.79 27.68
CA ALA A 543 -7.30 2.53 28.72
C ALA A 543 -6.67 2.48 30.15
N GLY A 544 -5.34 2.55 30.26
CA GLY A 544 -4.64 2.51 31.55
C GLY A 544 -4.57 1.12 32.19
N MET A 545 -4.82 0.05 31.42
CA MET A 545 -4.71 -1.32 31.91
C MET A 545 -3.27 -1.67 32.34
N PHE A 546 -2.30 -0.99 31.74
CA PHE A 546 -0.89 -1.04 32.12
C PHE A 546 -0.19 0.32 31.85
N ASP A 547 1.04 0.50 32.36
CA ASP A 547 1.72 1.79 32.35
C ASP A 547 2.98 1.80 31.49
N VAL A 548 3.59 0.64 31.26
CA VAL A 548 4.88 0.52 30.60
C VAL A 548 4.74 -0.35 29.35
N LEU A 549 5.11 0.20 28.19
CA LEU A 549 5.17 -0.54 26.94
C LEU A 549 6.63 -0.73 26.54
N ILE A 550 7.05 -1.99 26.38
CA ILE A 550 8.40 -2.37 25.99
C ILE A 550 8.38 -2.80 24.53
N GLY A 551 9.30 -2.30 23.70
CA GLY A 551 9.34 -2.68 22.30
C GLY A 551 10.72 -2.64 21.67
N VAL A 552 10.89 -3.32 20.53
CA VAL A 552 12.14 -3.30 19.77
C VAL A 552 12.10 -2.20 18.72
N ASN A 553 11.51 -2.47 17.57
CA ASN A 553 11.50 -1.54 16.43
C ASN A 553 10.12 -0.89 16.19
N LEU A 554 9.06 -1.49 16.70
CA LEU A 554 7.67 -1.16 16.38
C LEU A 554 7.17 0.17 16.97
N LEU A 555 8.01 0.87 17.74
CA LEU A 555 7.70 2.17 18.33
C LEU A 555 8.06 3.36 17.41
N ARG A 556 8.54 3.11 16.18
CA ARG A 556 9.02 4.16 15.27
C ARG A 556 7.90 4.90 14.56
N GLU A 557 6.90 4.20 14.01
CA GLU A 557 5.96 4.77 13.05
C GLU A 557 4.50 4.41 13.38
N GLY A 558 3.56 5.29 13.00
CA GLY A 558 2.14 5.03 13.09
C GLY A 558 1.52 5.01 14.49
N LEU A 559 2.29 5.23 15.55
CA LEU A 559 1.77 5.29 16.91
C LEU A 559 1.50 6.73 17.33
N ASP A 560 0.25 7.02 17.62
CA ASP A 560 -0.18 8.28 18.25
C ASP A 560 -0.53 8.02 19.72
N LEU A 561 0.41 8.35 20.62
CA LEU A 561 0.31 8.11 22.04
C LEU A 561 0.59 9.42 22.81
N PRO A 562 -0.38 10.34 22.90
CA PRO A 562 -0.21 11.60 23.63
C PRO A 562 -0.06 11.40 25.14
N GLU A 563 -0.34 10.21 25.65
CA GLU A 563 -0.24 9.83 27.05
C GLU A 563 1.20 9.53 27.50
N VAL A 564 2.13 9.42 26.53
CA VAL A 564 3.53 9.03 26.82
C VAL A 564 4.34 10.21 27.34
N GLY A 565 4.62 10.19 28.63
CA GLY A 565 5.46 11.19 29.31
C GLY A 565 6.96 10.84 29.33
N LEU A 566 7.34 9.56 29.20
CA LEU A 566 8.74 9.13 29.19
C LEU A 566 9.01 8.15 28.05
N VAL A 567 10.12 8.37 27.37
CA VAL A 567 10.71 7.40 26.44
C VAL A 567 12.12 7.05 26.91
N ALA A 568 12.36 5.76 27.17
CA ALA A 568 13.67 5.24 27.55
C ALA A 568 14.26 4.41 26.42
N ILE A 569 15.48 4.73 26.01
CA ILE A 569 16.23 4.02 24.97
C ILE A 569 17.40 3.32 25.64
N LEU A 570 17.30 1.99 25.80
CA LEU A 570 18.37 1.17 26.37
C LEU A 570 19.44 0.92 25.31
N ASP A 571 20.71 0.81 25.77
CA ASP A 571 21.87 0.60 24.90
C ASP A 571 21.90 1.57 23.70
N ALA A 572 21.73 2.86 23.97
CA ALA A 572 21.63 3.87 22.92
C ALA A 572 22.96 4.08 22.16
N ASP A 573 24.10 3.65 22.74
CA ASP A 573 25.44 3.69 22.15
C ASP A 573 25.76 2.51 21.24
N LYS A 574 24.91 1.49 21.16
CA LYS A 574 25.08 0.35 20.24
C LYS A 574 24.66 0.75 18.83
N GLU A 575 25.52 1.51 18.14
CA GLU A 575 25.22 2.00 16.79
C GLU A 575 24.83 0.87 15.84
N GLY A 576 23.80 1.13 15.02
CA GLY A 576 23.25 0.18 14.06
C GLY A 576 21.89 0.64 13.56
N PHE A 577 21.19 -0.25 12.87
CA PHE A 577 19.88 0.04 12.25
C PHE A 577 18.85 0.59 13.28
N LEU A 578 18.87 0.09 14.53
CA LEU A 578 17.95 0.50 15.59
C LEU A 578 18.41 1.72 16.40
N ARG A 579 19.65 2.17 16.27
CA ARG A 579 20.29 3.23 17.05
C ARG A 579 21.03 4.25 16.17
N ASN A 580 20.53 4.49 14.96
CA ASN A 580 21.00 5.57 14.10
C ASN A 580 20.24 6.88 14.40
N VAL A 581 20.70 7.98 13.82
CA VAL A 581 20.12 9.33 13.96
C VAL A 581 18.61 9.33 13.79
N ARG A 582 18.12 8.69 12.70
CA ARG A 582 16.69 8.67 12.36
C ARG A 582 15.88 7.93 13.40
N SER A 583 16.36 6.74 13.81
CA SER A 583 15.69 5.91 14.82
C SER A 583 15.57 6.63 16.16
N ILE A 584 16.66 7.20 16.66
CA ILE A 584 16.67 7.94 17.94
C ILE A 584 15.71 9.14 17.84
N THR A 585 15.78 9.93 16.77
CA THR A 585 14.91 11.11 16.59
C THR A 585 13.43 10.73 16.53
N GLN A 586 13.07 9.64 15.84
CA GLN A 586 11.69 9.19 15.71
C GLN A 586 11.12 8.63 17.02
N ILE A 587 11.93 7.84 17.74
CA ILE A 587 11.55 7.28 19.04
C ILE A 587 11.39 8.43 20.04
N ALA A 588 12.33 9.36 20.09
CA ALA A 588 12.25 10.56 20.93
C ALA A 588 10.99 11.40 20.62
N GLY A 589 10.63 11.51 19.35
CA GLY A 589 9.40 12.20 18.90
C GLY A 589 8.09 11.62 19.45
N ARG A 590 8.08 10.43 20.05
CA ARG A 590 6.89 9.87 20.71
C ARG A 590 6.53 10.62 21.97
N ALA A 591 7.52 11.11 22.73
CA ALA A 591 7.29 11.96 23.91
C ALA A 591 6.96 13.43 23.55
N ALA A 592 7.09 13.83 22.29
CA ALA A 592 6.88 15.22 21.86
C ALA A 592 5.40 15.68 21.81
N ARG A 593 4.46 14.80 22.09
CA ARG A 593 3.02 15.09 22.20
C ARG A 593 2.55 15.30 23.63
N HIS A 594 3.41 15.04 24.59
CA HIS A 594 3.17 15.24 26.00
C HIS A 594 3.79 16.55 26.49
N ALA A 595 3.07 17.32 27.32
CA ALA A 595 3.56 18.62 27.79
C ALA A 595 4.86 18.54 28.60
N ASN A 596 5.02 17.46 29.37
CA ASN A 596 6.18 17.16 30.21
C ASN A 596 6.99 15.98 29.68
N GLY A 597 6.98 15.77 28.34
CA GLY A 597 7.68 14.65 27.70
C GLY A 597 9.19 14.72 27.97
N ASN A 598 9.80 13.58 28.30
CA ASN A 598 11.24 13.41 28.51
C ASN A 598 11.76 12.17 27.77
N VAL A 599 13.05 12.20 27.41
CA VAL A 599 13.72 11.07 26.76
C VAL A 599 15.03 10.78 27.48
N ILE A 600 15.23 9.52 27.86
CA ILE A 600 16.47 9.06 28.50
C ILE A 600 17.17 8.10 27.53
N LEU A 601 18.43 8.41 27.24
CA LEU A 601 19.35 7.60 26.46
C LEU A 601 20.33 6.91 27.39
N TYR A 602 20.19 5.61 27.64
CA TYR A 602 21.16 4.87 28.44
C TYR A 602 22.34 4.47 27.55
N ALA A 603 23.51 5.02 27.87
CA ALA A 603 24.72 4.88 27.06
C ALA A 603 25.97 5.16 27.88
N ASP A 604 27.04 4.38 27.67
CA ASP A 604 28.34 4.62 28.33
C ASP A 604 29.19 5.68 27.61
N HIS A 605 28.88 5.88 26.30
CA HIS A 605 29.52 6.94 25.52
C HIS A 605 28.50 7.57 24.55
N CYS A 606 28.69 8.86 24.27
CA CYS A 606 27.83 9.59 23.36
C CYS A 606 28.29 9.39 21.89
N THR A 607 27.52 8.65 21.08
CA THR A 607 27.82 8.43 19.67
C THR A 607 27.50 9.66 18.83
N ASP A 608 27.97 9.67 17.56
CA ASP A 608 27.65 10.76 16.64
C ASP A 608 26.15 10.82 16.32
N SER A 609 25.50 9.68 16.24
CA SER A 609 24.03 9.57 16.05
C SER A 609 23.26 10.18 17.23
N MET A 610 23.67 9.92 18.46
CA MET A 610 23.08 10.53 19.65
C MET A 610 23.33 12.04 19.70
N ARG A 611 24.56 12.46 19.45
CA ARG A 611 24.96 13.88 19.44
C ARG A 611 24.11 14.68 18.45
N TYR A 612 23.96 14.17 17.24
CA TYR A 612 23.13 14.81 16.21
C TYR A 612 21.66 14.91 16.66
N ALA A 613 21.09 13.82 17.20
CA ALA A 613 19.71 13.80 17.67
C ALA A 613 19.46 14.82 18.80
N ILE A 614 20.42 14.94 19.75
CA ILE A 614 20.36 15.90 20.86
C ILE A 614 20.43 17.34 20.33
N VAL A 615 21.39 17.64 19.45
CA VAL A 615 21.56 18.98 18.88
C VAL A 615 20.31 19.39 18.10
N GLU A 616 19.77 18.49 17.27
CA GLU A 616 18.59 18.77 16.46
C GLU A 616 17.32 18.92 17.33
N SER A 617 17.13 18.10 18.36
CA SER A 617 16.04 18.27 19.32
C SER A 617 16.11 19.62 20.03
N ASN A 618 17.28 20.03 20.49
CA ASN A 618 17.48 21.34 21.12
C ASN A 618 17.21 22.49 20.15
N ARG A 619 17.68 22.41 18.90
CA ARG A 619 17.39 23.41 17.85
C ARG A 619 15.88 23.58 17.64
N ARG A 620 15.15 22.46 17.54
CA ARG A 620 13.69 22.46 17.35
C ARG A 620 12.99 23.02 18.58
N ARG A 621 13.44 22.64 19.77
CA ARG A 621 12.94 23.14 21.04
C ARG A 621 13.09 24.65 21.15
N GLU A 622 14.27 25.20 20.87
CA GLU A 622 14.54 26.64 20.90
C GLU A 622 13.66 27.42 19.92
N LYS A 623 13.49 26.93 18.68
CA LYS A 623 12.60 27.53 17.69
C LYS A 623 11.16 27.57 18.20
N GLN A 624 10.66 26.47 18.76
CA GLN A 624 9.29 26.40 19.30
C GLN A 624 9.09 27.32 20.51
N VAL A 625 10.04 27.34 21.44
CA VAL A 625 9.96 28.22 22.62
C VAL A 625 9.96 29.69 22.20
N ARG A 626 10.82 30.07 21.25
CA ARG A 626 10.83 31.46 20.71
C ARG A 626 9.49 31.81 20.10
N TYR A 627 8.94 30.94 19.26
CA TYR A 627 7.62 31.13 18.65
C TYR A 627 6.52 31.28 19.71
N ASN A 628 6.53 30.43 20.74
CA ASN A 628 5.55 30.47 21.82
C ASN A 628 5.61 31.81 22.60
N LEU A 629 6.82 32.33 22.86
CA LEU A 629 7.01 33.62 23.52
C LEU A 629 6.54 34.80 22.65
N GLU A 630 6.85 34.77 21.35
CA GLU A 630 6.46 35.83 20.39
C GLU A 630 4.92 35.90 20.17
N HIS A 631 4.22 34.74 20.33
CA HIS A 631 2.79 34.64 20.09
C HIS A 631 1.98 34.42 21.37
N GLU A 632 2.57 34.59 22.55
CA GLU A 632 1.95 34.38 23.86
C GLU A 632 1.22 33.02 23.97
N MET A 633 1.80 31.99 23.33
CA MET A 633 1.19 30.66 23.24
C MET A 633 1.58 29.80 24.43
N LEU A 634 0.60 29.24 25.13
CA LEU A 634 0.80 28.22 26.16
C LEU A 634 0.75 26.83 25.53
N PRO A 635 1.74 25.94 25.77
CA PRO A 635 1.70 24.56 25.33
C PRO A 635 0.43 23.85 25.80
N ARG A 636 -0.29 23.22 24.88
CA ARG A 636 -1.50 22.44 25.18
C ARG A 636 -1.29 21.00 24.73
N GLN A 637 -1.59 20.06 25.62
CA GLN A 637 -1.54 18.65 25.27
C GLN A 637 -2.50 18.36 24.12
N ALA A 638 -2.04 17.57 23.15
CA ALA A 638 -2.85 17.19 22.00
C ALA A 638 -4.05 16.36 22.49
N GLN A 639 -5.26 16.87 22.31
CA GLN A 639 -6.48 16.08 22.50
C GLN A 639 -6.81 15.38 21.17
N ARG A 640 -7.14 14.11 21.26
CA ARG A 640 -7.56 13.34 20.10
C ARG A 640 -8.94 13.81 19.64
N SER A 641 -9.10 14.20 18.39
CA SER A 641 -10.42 14.37 17.78
C SER A 641 -11.07 12.99 17.63
N GLY A 642 -12.11 12.75 18.46
CA GLY A 642 -12.70 11.43 18.73
C GLY A 642 -13.57 10.83 17.63
N THR A 643 -13.30 10.98 16.33
CA THR A 643 -14.29 10.59 15.31
C THR A 643 -13.76 9.98 14.03
N GLY A 644 -12.64 9.31 14.01
CA GLY A 644 -12.17 8.80 12.69
C GLY A 644 -11.59 7.40 12.63
N GLN A 645 -11.19 6.81 13.73
CA GLN A 645 -10.48 5.53 13.69
C GLN A 645 -11.34 4.30 14.00
N SER A 646 -12.51 4.45 14.63
CA SER A 646 -13.26 3.29 15.12
C SER A 646 -14.14 2.61 14.08
N THR A 647 -14.58 3.31 13.01
CA THR A 647 -15.61 2.75 12.12
C THR A 647 -15.06 1.78 11.06
N LEU A 648 -13.90 2.07 10.46
CA LEU A 648 -13.31 1.15 9.46
C LEU A 648 -12.51 0.00 10.09
N LEU A 649 -11.83 0.26 11.22
CA LEU A 649 -11.08 -0.78 11.94
C LEU A 649 -12.00 -1.61 12.84
N ALA A 650 -13.07 -1.04 13.42
CA ALA A 650 -14.05 -1.77 14.21
C ALA A 650 -14.93 -2.68 13.34
N SER A 651 -15.34 -2.24 12.15
CA SER A 651 -16.07 -3.10 11.21
C SER A 651 -15.21 -4.26 10.67
N GLN A 652 -13.89 -4.10 10.61
CA GLN A 652 -12.97 -5.18 10.29
C GLN A 652 -12.74 -6.12 11.49
N GLY A 653 -12.68 -5.59 12.72
CA GLY A 653 -12.49 -6.37 13.94
C GLY A 653 -13.69 -7.25 14.29
N GLU A 654 -14.93 -6.77 14.13
CA GLU A 654 -16.14 -7.53 14.43
C GLU A 654 -16.38 -8.71 13.48
N LYS A 655 -16.06 -8.56 12.19
CA LYS A 655 -16.17 -9.67 11.20
C LYS A 655 -15.05 -10.71 11.30
N ILE A 656 -13.89 -10.34 11.85
CA ILE A 656 -12.76 -11.26 12.02
C ILE A 656 -12.90 -12.12 13.29
N GLN A 657 -13.65 -11.68 14.29
CA GLN A 657 -13.89 -12.48 15.51
C GLN A 657 -14.74 -13.73 15.29
N GLU A 658 -15.50 -13.83 14.19
CA GLU A 658 -16.34 -15.02 13.88
C GLU A 658 -15.62 -16.11 13.06
N ALA A 659 -14.42 -15.85 12.53
CA ALA A 659 -13.76 -16.80 11.66
C ALA A 659 -12.24 -16.79 11.85
N THR A 660 -11.68 -17.35 12.94
CA THR A 660 -10.42 -18.09 12.73
C THR A 660 -9.60 -18.42 13.97
N PRO A 661 -8.84 -19.53 13.96
CA PRO A 661 -7.77 -19.79 14.91
C PRO A 661 -6.47 -19.06 14.49
N ALA A 662 -5.72 -18.67 15.51
CA ALA A 662 -4.49 -17.93 15.51
C ALA A 662 -3.43 -18.35 14.46
N PHE A 663 -3.24 -17.56 13.40
CA PHE A 663 -1.96 -17.44 12.67
C PHE A 663 -2.05 -16.35 11.57
N TYR A 664 -2.04 -15.08 11.92
CA TYR A 664 -2.09 -13.99 10.91
C TYR A 664 -1.00 -12.95 11.11
N LEU A 665 -0.07 -12.89 10.15
CA LEU A 665 0.73 -11.70 9.85
C LEU A 665 0.25 -11.16 8.49
N PRO A 666 0.00 -9.85 8.33
CA PRO A 666 -0.24 -9.26 7.03
C PRO A 666 0.90 -9.59 6.07
N ALA A 667 0.59 -9.87 4.82
CA ALA A 667 1.59 -10.22 3.81
C ALA A 667 2.68 -9.15 3.66
N GLU A 668 2.32 -7.88 3.86
CA GLU A 668 3.24 -6.74 3.80
C GLU A 668 4.29 -6.77 4.93
N ASP A 669 3.91 -7.15 6.15
CA ASP A 669 4.84 -7.26 7.29
C ASP A 669 5.79 -8.46 7.14
N ARG A 670 5.37 -9.53 6.47
CA ARG A 670 6.26 -10.66 6.12
C ARG A 670 7.31 -10.28 5.09
N TYR A 671 7.00 -9.40 4.13
CA TYR A 671 7.98 -8.88 3.19
C TYR A 671 9.01 -7.96 3.88
N MET A 672 8.59 -7.20 4.87
CA MET A 672 9.50 -6.42 5.70
C MET A 672 10.42 -7.32 6.54
N GLN A 673 9.91 -8.42 7.08
CA GLN A 673 10.73 -9.41 7.79
C GLN A 673 11.71 -10.14 6.88
N ALA A 674 11.33 -10.43 5.63
CA ALA A 674 12.23 -11.01 4.64
C ALA A 674 13.32 -10.02 4.16
N ALA A 675 13.05 -8.72 4.20
CA ALA A 675 14.04 -7.67 3.91
C ALA A 675 14.94 -7.37 5.13
N ASP A 676 14.43 -7.52 6.36
CA ASP A 676 15.20 -7.39 7.60
C ASP A 676 16.06 -8.62 7.93
N VAL A 677 15.72 -9.79 7.39
CA VAL A 677 16.57 -10.99 7.42
C VAL A 677 17.52 -10.93 6.23
N GLN A 678 18.51 -10.03 6.27
CA GLN A 678 19.84 -10.33 5.75
C GLN A 678 20.52 -11.35 6.69
N GLY A 679 19.86 -12.45 6.93
CA GLY A 679 20.34 -13.65 7.53
C GLY A 679 20.22 -14.74 6.49
N THR A 680 21.23 -14.79 5.59
CA THR A 680 21.70 -16.00 4.94
C THR A 680 20.61 -17.02 4.55
N TYR A 681 19.87 -16.75 3.47
CA TYR A 681 19.49 -17.84 2.57
C TYR A 681 20.75 -18.22 1.80
N VAL A 682 21.60 -19.02 2.42
CA VAL A 682 22.67 -19.74 1.74
C VAL A 682 22.01 -20.89 1.00
N ALA A 683 21.65 -20.66 -0.24
CA ALA A 683 21.46 -21.71 -1.20
C ALA A 683 22.82 -22.44 -1.32
N GLY A 684 22.92 -23.64 -0.74
CA GLY A 684 24.06 -24.54 -0.97
C GLY A 684 24.95 -24.87 0.23
N GLU A 685 24.62 -24.55 1.46
CA GLU A 685 25.34 -25.14 2.59
C GLU A 685 24.90 -26.59 2.78
N ASN A 686 25.85 -27.50 2.56
CA ASN A 686 25.72 -28.93 2.84
C ASN A 686 25.29 -29.13 4.31
N LEU A 687 24.33 -30.01 4.57
CA LEU A 687 23.85 -30.34 5.92
C LEU A 687 25.01 -30.64 6.90
N ASP A 688 26.10 -31.20 6.40
CA ASP A 688 27.30 -31.47 7.20
C ASP A 688 28.01 -30.16 7.63
N THR A 689 28.00 -29.11 6.82
CA THR A 689 28.52 -27.78 7.20
C THR A 689 27.65 -27.09 8.26
N LEU A 690 26.33 -27.24 8.17
CA LEU A 690 25.40 -26.70 9.16
C LEU A 690 25.50 -27.43 10.51
N ILE A 691 25.69 -28.75 10.49
CA ILE A 691 25.95 -29.57 11.68
C ILE A 691 27.27 -29.16 12.34
N ALA A 692 28.34 -29.00 11.54
CA ALA A 692 29.65 -28.58 12.03
C ALA A 692 29.59 -27.17 12.66
N LYS A 693 28.88 -26.23 12.03
CA LYS A 693 28.67 -24.88 12.56
C LYS A 693 27.86 -24.87 13.87
N ALA A 694 26.76 -25.62 13.92
CA ALA A 694 25.96 -25.74 15.14
C ALA A 694 26.79 -26.35 16.30
N LYS A 695 27.71 -27.29 16.01
CA LYS A 695 28.63 -27.86 16.97
C LYS A 695 29.65 -26.84 17.46
N GLU A 696 30.25 -26.05 16.55
CA GLU A 696 31.21 -25.00 16.89
C GLU A 696 30.55 -23.90 17.76
N ASP A 697 29.33 -23.49 17.40
CA ASP A 697 28.56 -22.50 18.17
C ASP A 697 28.19 -23.04 19.57
N MET A 698 27.84 -24.32 19.67
CA MET A 698 27.62 -25.00 20.95
C MET A 698 28.88 -24.99 21.84
N GLU A 699 30.06 -25.35 21.27
CA GLU A 699 31.31 -25.38 21.99
C GLU A 699 31.75 -23.96 22.42
N ARG A 700 31.48 -22.94 21.57
CA ARG A 700 31.77 -21.53 21.87
C ARG A 700 30.90 -21.02 23.01
N ALA A 701 29.58 -21.32 22.98
CA ALA A 701 28.65 -20.99 24.05
C ALA A 701 28.99 -21.70 25.37
N ALA A 702 29.40 -22.98 25.32
CA ALA A 702 29.86 -23.71 26.50
C ALA A 702 31.13 -23.11 27.11
N LYS A 703 32.10 -22.66 26.29
CA LYS A 703 33.33 -21.98 26.76
C LYS A 703 33.03 -20.61 27.38
N SER A 704 32.00 -19.91 26.93
CA SER A 704 31.53 -18.64 27.50
C SER A 704 30.60 -18.82 28.72
N LEU A 705 30.41 -20.07 29.18
CA LEU A 705 29.53 -20.44 30.32
C LEU A 705 28.02 -20.11 30.05
N ASP A 706 27.63 -19.87 28.81
CA ASP A 706 26.23 -19.73 28.40
C ASP A 706 25.61 -21.11 28.12
N PHE A 707 25.28 -21.82 29.21
CA PHE A 707 24.75 -23.17 29.11
C PHE A 707 23.37 -23.25 28.44
N LEU A 708 22.58 -22.18 28.44
CA LEU A 708 21.30 -22.10 27.75
C LEU A 708 21.48 -22.00 26.25
N ALA A 709 22.40 -21.17 25.78
CA ALA A 709 22.74 -21.10 24.37
C ALA A 709 23.40 -22.41 23.87
N ALA A 710 24.29 -23.00 24.68
CA ALA A 710 24.90 -24.28 24.37
C ALA A 710 23.86 -25.40 24.23
N ALA A 711 22.82 -25.47 25.08
CA ALA A 711 21.73 -26.41 24.97
C ALA A 711 20.92 -26.22 23.67
N LYS A 712 20.61 -24.98 23.29
CA LYS A 712 19.90 -24.67 22.02
C LYS A 712 20.68 -25.09 20.79
N TYR A 713 21.99 -24.81 20.76
CA TYR A 713 22.85 -25.22 19.64
C TYR A 713 23.02 -26.75 19.57
N ARG A 714 23.04 -27.44 20.72
CA ARG A 714 23.02 -28.89 20.79
C ARG A 714 21.73 -29.44 20.20
N ASP A 715 20.57 -28.94 20.62
CA ASP A 715 19.26 -29.39 20.16
C ASP A 715 19.12 -29.13 18.66
N ARG A 716 19.60 -27.99 18.17
CA ARG A 716 19.68 -27.67 16.74
C ARG A 716 20.60 -28.61 15.96
N MET A 717 21.74 -28.97 16.53
CA MET A 717 22.64 -29.97 15.94
C MET A 717 21.97 -31.33 15.81
N TYR A 718 21.22 -31.76 16.84
CA TYR A 718 20.48 -33.05 16.80
C TYR A 718 19.35 -33.05 15.78
N GLU A 719 18.61 -31.95 15.64
CA GLU A 719 17.61 -31.77 14.56
C GLU A 719 18.22 -31.91 13.18
N LEU A 720 19.33 -31.24 12.93
CA LEU A 720 20.06 -31.30 11.65
C LEU A 720 20.63 -32.72 11.39
N GLN A 721 21.10 -33.42 12.42
CA GLN A 721 21.56 -34.80 12.33
C GLN A 721 20.41 -35.77 11.98
N LYS A 722 19.24 -35.55 12.60
CA LYS A 722 18.05 -36.34 12.32
C LYS A 722 17.56 -36.12 10.88
N LEU A 723 17.53 -34.90 10.42
CA LEU A 723 17.23 -34.53 9.02
C LEU A 723 18.24 -35.18 8.04
N ARG A 724 19.53 -35.26 8.40
CA ARG A 724 20.54 -35.91 7.59
C ARG A 724 20.32 -37.42 7.50
N GLU A 725 19.92 -38.06 8.61
CA GLU A 725 19.61 -39.52 8.65
C GLU A 725 18.33 -39.81 7.87
N GLU A 726 17.30 -38.96 7.97
CA GLU A 726 16.07 -39.10 7.20
C GLU A 726 16.34 -38.95 5.69
N ASN A 727 17.21 -38.01 5.28
CA ASN A 727 17.63 -37.84 3.89
C ASN A 727 18.57 -38.96 3.38
N ARG A 728 19.23 -39.69 4.26
CA ARG A 728 20.07 -40.84 3.90
C ARG A 728 19.29 -42.12 3.70
N ASN A 729 18.11 -42.20 4.35
CA ASN A 729 17.20 -43.32 4.29
C ASN A 729 16.09 -43.16 3.23
N ARG A 730 16.08 -42.04 2.50
CA ARG A 730 15.32 -41.80 1.28
C ARG A 730 16.23 -41.89 0.05
#